data_0872251513bb0bec9e3d9bb219319736
#
_entry.id   0872251513bb0bec9e3d9bb219319736
#
_cell.length_a   1.000
_cell.length_b   1.000
_cell.length_c   1.000
_cell.angle_alpha   90.00
_cell.angle_beta   90.00
_cell.angle_gamma   90.00
#
_symmetry.space_group_name_H-M   'P 1'
#
loop_
_entity.id
_entity.type
_entity.pdbx_description
1 polymer ?
#
loop_
_entity_poly.entity_id
_entity_poly.type
_entity_poly.pdbx_seq_one_letter_code
_entity_poly.pdbx_strand_id
1 'polypeptide(L)'
;MIFKFQKNWLRWYVIAILFCFFSCFSLAALAQTSEKELFLVAQKAFDDGFYDVAIRYIEDYLEKYPQTQKRIEANLLLGQCYFFKTQYLKAFNIFQDLLKYSEFKDATLFWMGETYLKGSDYTQAEKYYRQLIELYPDSLYTPQAFYSLGWTFYEQKKYDQAAAQFQQLIKQFPAHTLSEDALFKLGECFYNSKSYDDAIQYFKKYILNYPKSIRNDQVYFYIGESYYYSEDFTSSLEYYGKIAEISRDPKLRVTVNVSRGWSALKLKNYKQAQKFFDEALTLAQSGILSDDIYLGQASLFTEMNDDAKALEAYEQIIKKFPKSSRLAEAHLGKANILYALKNYDKAIAAYQTVIDKFSNQEESKDIIEKAHFGLAWTYLKAGNIDLSIKSFQDIMDQSQNKVVKVSALTQIADAYQDAGKPEKALEVYDQILRDYPDSLYTDYVQYRQGVALLKMEKSEAATLSFKSLKANFPQSKYLNEAEYYLGVAYFKKGDWAASRDQIETFMKGLPKTNEFSVEADYILALSIFNLGDFKKAMELFERIITNYPNQSAMIKDSEMGIAKCFYSLGEGKEAIKRFKIILYKYPKTETASDAILWLADHALEASDFENAILYYQQFLNDFSGSEKVSVAHLELGQAYQAQGAYDKALNQLKLIDDPSNKELYAKAKLAIADIFSKELDPENAIVTYQNITASCPDFKRDAYVKIAAIYKNNQKYDQAVEAYQNALNAQVGLSEFQNVQLQFDLADIYEMANKLDEATQAYLKIPYLYPKEISWSTKAYLRLGRIFEDKGDFENAKTVYQKVINLGTDEMKFAQERLEWIKSNAQTQSSQ
;
A
#
# COMPACT_ATOMS: atom_id res chain seq x y z
N MET A 1 -58.78 34.05 46.94
CA MET A 1 -58.64 34.95 45.78
C MET A 1 -59.01 36.42 46.06
N ILE A 2 -59.41 36.76 47.22
CA ILE A 2 -59.95 38.14 47.61
C ILE A 2 -58.83 38.98 48.29
N PHE A 3 -57.80 38.41 48.85
CA PHE A 3 -56.71 39.11 49.59
C PHE A 3 -55.52 39.65 48.67
N LYS A 4 -55.44 39.35 47.37
CA LYS A 4 -54.38 39.84 46.45
C LYS A 4 -54.81 41.10 45.70
N PHE A 5 -56.09 41.50 45.67
CA PHE A 5 -56.59 42.66 44.98
C PHE A 5 -56.54 43.95 45.80
N GLN A 6 -56.61 43.86 47.14
CA GLN A 6 -56.56 45.02 48.01
C GLN A 6 -55.16 45.67 48.16
N LYS A 7 -54.06 44.85 47.95
CA LYS A 7 -52.71 45.38 48.10
C LYS A 7 -52.21 46.16 46.88
N ASN A 8 -52.78 45.92 45.69
CA ASN A 8 -52.45 46.67 44.49
C ASN A 8 -53.23 48.00 44.42
N TRP A 9 -54.48 48.08 44.96
CA TRP A 9 -55.20 49.30 44.96
C TRP A 9 -54.63 50.34 45.93
N LEU A 10 -54.13 49.91 47.06
CA LEU A 10 -53.42 50.82 47.99
C LEU A 10 -52.15 51.36 47.44
N ARG A 11 -51.42 50.57 46.64
CA ARG A 11 -50.21 51.03 45.92
C ARG A 11 -50.51 52.05 44.84
N TRP A 12 -51.58 51.86 44.10
CA TRP A 12 -51.98 52.85 43.09
C TRP A 12 -52.59 54.12 43.71
N TYR A 13 -53.26 54.03 44.87
CA TYR A 13 -53.72 55.22 45.59
C TYR A 13 -52.54 56.00 46.20
N VAL A 14 -51.56 55.31 46.71
CA VAL A 14 -50.37 56.02 47.25
C VAL A 14 -49.57 56.63 46.13
N ILE A 15 -49.43 55.98 44.96
CA ILE A 15 -48.82 56.56 43.79
C ILE A 15 -49.59 57.72 43.21
N ALA A 16 -50.94 57.66 43.20
CA ALA A 16 -51.82 58.78 42.77
C ALA A 16 -51.74 59.98 43.75
N ILE A 17 -51.69 59.75 45.02
CA ILE A 17 -51.53 60.85 46.02
C ILE A 17 -50.15 61.48 45.97
N LEU A 18 -49.08 60.63 45.76
CA LEU A 18 -47.73 61.14 45.52
C LEU A 18 -47.59 61.88 44.19
N PHE A 19 -48.33 61.51 43.14
CA PHE A 19 -48.41 62.25 41.89
C PHE A 19 -49.20 63.57 42.01
N CYS A 20 -50.25 63.64 42.78
CA CYS A 20 -50.98 64.90 43.11
C CYS A 20 -50.17 65.83 44.01
N PHE A 21 -49.41 65.32 44.96
CA PHE A 21 -48.50 66.15 45.80
C PHE A 21 -47.32 66.68 44.98
N PHE A 22 -46.85 65.97 43.98
CA PHE A 22 -45.80 66.36 43.07
C PHE A 22 -46.26 67.43 42.04
N SER A 23 -47.56 67.41 41.63
CA SER A 23 -48.10 68.32 40.66
C SER A 23 -48.55 69.73 41.31
N CYS A 24 -48.69 69.84 42.63
CA CYS A 24 -48.93 71.07 43.29
C CYS A 24 -47.67 71.83 43.74
N PHE A 25 -46.49 71.19 43.74
CA PHE A 25 -45.21 71.82 44.06
C PHE A 25 -44.42 72.32 42.81
N SER A 26 -45.01 72.26 41.65
CA SER A 26 -44.34 72.62 40.38
C SER A 26 -44.41 74.11 40.04
N LEU A 27 -44.88 75.03 40.94
CA LEU A 27 -44.92 76.46 40.64
C LEU A 27 -44.19 77.37 41.65
N ALA A 28 -43.43 76.87 42.62
CA ALA A 28 -42.59 77.71 43.45
C ALA A 28 -41.49 76.97 44.10
N ALA A 29 -40.43 76.77 43.45
CA ALA A 29 -39.02 76.60 43.78
C ALA A 29 -38.39 75.71 42.72
N LEU A 30 -37.86 76.31 41.71
CA LEU A 30 -36.64 75.79 41.09
C LEU A 30 -35.61 75.83 42.23
N ALA A 31 -35.62 74.79 43.07
CA ALA A 31 -34.47 74.52 43.93
C ALA A 31 -33.30 74.27 42.98
N GLN A 32 -32.36 75.21 42.96
CA GLN A 32 -31.11 75.18 42.23
C GLN A 32 -30.33 74.02 42.84
N THR A 33 -30.50 72.81 42.24
CA THR A 33 -29.70 71.64 42.62
C THR A 33 -28.21 72.04 42.51
N SER A 34 -27.52 71.89 43.60
CA SER A 34 -26.13 72.32 43.65
C SER A 34 -25.35 71.50 42.62
N GLU A 35 -24.28 72.06 42.06
CA GLU A 35 -23.36 71.39 41.15
C GLU A 35 -22.91 70.00 41.69
N LYS A 36 -22.65 69.98 43.03
CA LYS A 36 -22.28 68.71 43.69
C LYS A 36 -23.38 67.69 43.78
N GLU A 37 -24.62 68.10 43.92
CA GLU A 37 -25.78 67.19 44.02
C GLU A 37 -26.13 66.55 42.67
N LEU A 38 -26.12 67.33 41.58
CA LEU A 38 -26.35 66.80 40.26
C LEU A 38 -25.30 65.73 39.90
N PHE A 39 -24.03 66.02 40.10
CA PHE A 39 -22.93 65.06 39.83
C PHE A 39 -22.98 63.84 40.74
N LEU A 40 -23.28 64.01 42.03
CA LEU A 40 -23.42 62.89 42.97
C LEU A 40 -24.58 61.99 42.61
N VAL A 41 -25.74 62.54 42.22
CA VAL A 41 -26.90 61.76 41.78
C VAL A 41 -26.58 60.96 40.51
N ALA A 42 -25.87 61.59 39.56
CA ALA A 42 -25.42 60.91 38.36
C ALA A 42 -24.47 59.73 38.66
N GLN A 43 -23.51 59.98 39.55
CA GLN A 43 -22.56 58.93 39.96
C GLN A 43 -23.26 57.77 40.68
N LYS A 44 -24.14 58.04 41.63
CA LYS A 44 -24.91 57.05 42.32
C LYS A 44 -25.86 56.27 41.40
N ALA A 45 -26.50 56.92 40.45
CA ALA A 45 -27.32 56.30 39.44
C ALA A 45 -26.48 55.35 38.55
N PHE A 46 -25.23 55.74 38.25
CA PHE A 46 -24.31 54.87 37.53
C PHE A 46 -23.92 53.62 38.34
N ASP A 47 -23.52 53.82 39.63
CA ASP A 47 -23.13 52.76 40.54
C ASP A 47 -24.24 51.73 40.74
N ASP A 48 -25.53 52.23 40.77
CA ASP A 48 -26.72 51.40 40.90
C ASP A 48 -27.20 50.78 39.57
N GLY A 49 -26.52 51.03 38.44
CA GLY A 49 -26.84 50.47 37.11
C GLY A 49 -27.96 51.20 36.38
N PHE A 50 -28.44 52.37 36.91
CA PHE A 50 -29.50 53.17 36.26
C PHE A 50 -28.90 54.10 35.18
N TYR A 51 -28.28 53.53 34.14
CA TYR A 51 -27.52 54.30 33.16
C TYR A 51 -28.32 55.39 32.44
N ASP A 52 -29.61 55.16 32.13
CA ASP A 52 -30.48 56.22 31.51
C ASP A 52 -30.67 57.40 32.44
N VAL A 53 -30.76 57.17 33.74
CA VAL A 53 -30.88 58.22 34.76
C VAL A 53 -29.57 58.97 34.86
N ALA A 54 -28.45 58.23 34.98
CA ALA A 54 -27.10 58.76 34.99
C ALA A 54 -26.81 59.64 33.79
N ILE A 55 -27.11 59.19 32.56
CA ILE A 55 -26.96 59.97 31.30
C ILE A 55 -27.66 61.32 31.44
N ARG A 56 -28.93 61.31 31.80
CA ARG A 56 -29.76 62.51 31.92
C ARG A 56 -29.19 63.51 32.88
N TYR A 57 -28.78 63.01 34.07
CA TYR A 57 -28.18 63.88 35.10
C TYR A 57 -26.81 64.40 34.71
N ILE A 58 -25.99 63.64 33.98
CA ILE A 58 -24.68 64.07 33.50
C ILE A 58 -24.85 65.13 32.38
N GLU A 59 -25.74 64.90 31.44
CA GLU A 59 -26.01 65.86 30.37
C GLU A 59 -26.55 67.18 30.91
N ASP A 60 -27.49 67.14 31.88
CA ASP A 60 -28.00 68.31 32.59
C ASP A 60 -26.92 69.02 33.38
N TYR A 61 -25.99 68.25 34.06
CA TYR A 61 -24.85 68.74 34.75
C TYR A 61 -23.86 69.49 33.82
N LEU A 62 -23.51 68.87 32.67
CA LEU A 62 -22.57 69.46 31.70
C LEU A 62 -23.15 70.66 30.97
N GLU A 63 -24.49 70.76 30.80
CA GLU A 63 -25.18 71.91 30.24
C GLU A 63 -25.24 73.05 31.21
N LYS A 64 -25.61 72.81 32.49
CA LYS A 64 -25.72 73.82 33.52
C LYS A 64 -24.39 74.39 34.03
N TYR A 65 -23.35 73.54 34.01
CA TYR A 65 -22.04 73.92 34.54
C TYR A 65 -20.95 73.67 33.45
N PRO A 66 -20.94 74.41 32.35
CA PRO A 66 -20.02 74.17 31.25
C PRO A 66 -18.55 74.39 31.58
N GLN A 67 -18.26 75.14 32.66
CA GLN A 67 -16.89 75.44 33.13
C GLN A 67 -16.52 74.66 34.39
N THR A 68 -17.23 73.61 34.68
CA THR A 68 -16.96 72.79 35.86
C THR A 68 -15.54 72.18 35.83
N GLN A 69 -14.89 72.08 36.98
CA GLN A 69 -13.61 71.34 37.10
C GLN A 69 -13.76 69.84 36.91
N LYS A 70 -14.99 69.33 37.10
CA LYS A 70 -15.30 67.90 36.93
C LYS A 70 -15.72 67.52 35.52
N ARG A 71 -15.53 68.40 34.51
CA ARG A 71 -15.98 68.18 33.14
C ARG A 71 -15.42 66.89 32.50
N ILE A 72 -14.14 66.60 32.75
CA ILE A 72 -13.45 65.41 32.24
C ILE A 72 -14.01 64.16 32.91
N GLU A 73 -14.14 64.13 34.23
CA GLU A 73 -14.74 63.07 35.02
C GLU A 73 -16.19 62.80 34.61
N ALA A 74 -17.00 63.87 34.44
CA ALA A 74 -18.39 63.73 34.00
C ALA A 74 -18.52 63.15 32.58
N ASN A 75 -17.69 63.58 31.62
CA ASN A 75 -17.69 62.98 30.29
C ASN A 75 -17.19 61.53 30.31
N LEU A 76 -16.20 61.18 31.15
CA LEU A 76 -15.78 59.81 31.32
C LEU A 76 -16.93 58.93 31.79
N LEU A 77 -17.67 59.37 32.81
CA LEU A 77 -18.83 58.70 33.35
C LEU A 77 -19.97 58.59 32.30
N LEU A 78 -20.17 59.65 31.51
CA LEU A 78 -21.12 59.65 30.38
C LEU A 78 -20.74 58.59 29.34
N GLY A 79 -19.47 58.53 28.95
CA GLY A 79 -18.97 57.54 28.01
C GLY A 79 -19.17 56.14 28.54
N GLN A 80 -18.92 55.90 29.83
CA GLN A 80 -19.16 54.59 30.49
C GLN A 80 -20.66 54.22 30.47
N CYS A 81 -21.56 55.21 30.79
CA CYS A 81 -23.02 55.01 30.70
C CYS A 81 -23.44 54.54 29.27
N TYR A 82 -22.96 55.24 28.24
CA TYR A 82 -23.26 54.86 26.86
C TYR A 82 -22.67 53.50 26.50
N PHE A 83 -21.50 53.14 26.98
CA PHE A 83 -20.92 51.84 26.80
C PHE A 83 -21.80 50.74 27.39
N PHE A 84 -22.26 50.85 28.63
CA PHE A 84 -23.12 49.89 29.29
C PHE A 84 -24.54 49.84 28.66
N LYS A 85 -24.99 50.88 28.02
CA LYS A 85 -26.22 50.96 27.20
C LYS A 85 -26.01 50.36 25.79
N THR A 86 -24.83 49.79 25.50
CA THR A 86 -24.48 49.28 24.16
C THR A 86 -24.44 50.31 23.04
N GLN A 87 -24.45 51.63 23.39
CA GLN A 87 -24.34 52.73 22.45
C GLN A 87 -22.84 53.04 22.17
N TYR A 88 -22.12 52.03 21.64
CA TYR A 88 -20.66 52.06 21.54
C TYR A 88 -20.14 53.25 20.71
N LEU A 89 -20.86 53.66 19.66
CA LEU A 89 -20.44 54.82 18.85
C LEU A 89 -20.44 56.15 19.67
N LYS A 90 -21.47 56.36 20.53
CA LYS A 90 -21.46 57.52 21.41
C LYS A 90 -20.36 57.47 22.46
N ALA A 91 -20.23 56.31 23.06
CA ALA A 91 -19.14 56.05 24.02
C ALA A 91 -17.79 56.31 23.37
N PHE A 92 -17.55 55.79 22.17
CA PHE A 92 -16.32 56.00 21.39
C PHE A 92 -15.97 57.46 21.18
N ASN A 93 -16.96 58.24 20.66
CA ASN A 93 -16.74 59.68 20.42
C ASN A 93 -16.34 60.42 21.66
N ILE A 94 -17.00 60.15 22.80
CA ILE A 94 -16.66 60.76 24.08
C ILE A 94 -15.24 60.36 24.54
N PHE A 95 -14.92 59.08 24.51
CA PHE A 95 -13.61 58.60 24.92
C PHE A 95 -12.49 59.11 23.97
N GLN A 96 -12.78 59.21 22.66
CA GLN A 96 -11.84 59.80 21.71
C GLN A 96 -11.51 61.27 22.03
N ASP A 97 -12.57 62.06 22.39
CA ASP A 97 -12.36 63.43 22.81
C ASP A 97 -11.60 63.55 24.11
N LEU A 98 -11.73 62.62 25.05
CA LEU A 98 -11.04 62.58 26.30
C LEU A 98 -9.55 62.19 26.16
N LEU A 99 -9.15 61.53 25.09
CA LEU A 99 -7.74 61.17 24.87
C LEU A 99 -6.77 62.37 24.82
N LYS A 100 -7.22 63.57 24.57
CA LYS A 100 -6.37 64.80 24.57
C LYS A 100 -6.04 65.32 25.93
N TYR A 101 -6.75 64.88 26.99
CA TYR A 101 -6.51 65.31 28.36
C TYR A 101 -5.62 64.30 29.10
N SER A 102 -4.72 64.81 30.00
CA SER A 102 -3.87 63.91 30.83
C SER A 102 -4.64 63.36 32.03
N GLU A 103 -5.66 64.10 32.50
CA GLU A 103 -6.53 63.69 33.61
C GLU A 103 -7.41 62.47 33.15
N PHE A 104 -7.49 61.45 33.98
CA PHE A 104 -8.22 60.21 33.71
C PHE A 104 -7.78 59.50 32.38
N LYS A 105 -6.56 59.75 31.94
CA LYS A 105 -6.00 59.17 30.71
C LYS A 105 -6.00 57.64 30.75
N ASP A 106 -5.63 57.09 31.88
CA ASP A 106 -5.60 55.66 32.14
C ASP A 106 -7.01 55.04 32.00
N ALA A 107 -8.00 55.61 32.65
CA ALA A 107 -9.40 55.23 32.51
C ALA A 107 -9.88 55.34 31.06
N THR A 108 -9.51 56.45 30.39
CA THR A 108 -9.92 56.67 28.99
C THR A 108 -9.30 55.61 28.06
N LEU A 109 -8.00 55.27 28.26
CA LEU A 109 -7.35 54.23 27.47
C LEU A 109 -8.00 52.87 27.70
N PHE A 110 -8.37 52.56 28.95
CA PHE A 110 -9.09 51.30 29.24
C PHE A 110 -10.42 51.21 28.46
N TRP A 111 -11.25 52.23 28.62
CA TRP A 111 -12.59 52.22 27.99
C TRP A 111 -12.57 52.32 26.47
N MET A 112 -11.53 52.94 25.87
CA MET A 112 -11.27 52.85 24.46
C MET A 112 -10.98 51.44 24.04
N GLY A 113 -10.10 50.75 24.81
CA GLY A 113 -9.80 49.34 24.58
C GLY A 113 -11.06 48.45 24.63
N GLU A 114 -11.89 48.61 25.67
CA GLU A 114 -13.16 47.92 25.84
C GLU A 114 -14.14 48.19 24.67
N THR A 115 -14.20 49.45 24.22
CA THR A 115 -15.10 49.83 23.11
C THR A 115 -14.68 49.17 21.79
N TYR A 116 -13.38 49.12 21.47
CA TYR A 116 -12.85 48.42 20.33
C TYR A 116 -13.00 46.90 20.45
N LEU A 117 -12.80 46.32 21.65
CA LEU A 117 -13.04 44.92 21.89
C LEU A 117 -14.51 44.50 21.58
N LYS A 118 -15.48 45.33 22.04
CA LYS A 118 -16.90 45.11 21.72
C LYS A 118 -17.22 45.24 20.22
N GLY A 119 -16.46 46.08 19.50
CA GLY A 119 -16.51 46.19 18.06
C GLY A 119 -15.72 45.10 17.30
N SER A 120 -15.11 44.15 17.99
CA SER A 120 -14.24 43.08 17.44
C SER A 120 -13.02 43.62 16.68
N ASP A 121 -12.62 44.90 16.91
CA ASP A 121 -11.35 45.43 16.45
C ASP A 121 -10.26 45.13 17.46
N TYR A 122 -9.82 43.89 17.41
CA TYR A 122 -8.80 43.36 18.37
C TYR A 122 -7.49 44.10 18.28
N THR A 123 -7.11 44.61 17.11
CA THR A 123 -5.84 45.32 16.90
C THR A 123 -5.84 46.67 17.65
N GLN A 124 -6.91 47.42 17.54
CA GLN A 124 -7.03 48.68 18.29
C GLN A 124 -7.22 48.44 19.79
N ALA A 125 -8.02 47.45 20.18
CA ALA A 125 -8.17 47.06 21.57
C ALA A 125 -6.79 46.76 22.24
N GLU A 126 -5.99 45.90 21.58
CA GLU A 126 -4.63 45.57 22.00
C GLU A 126 -3.77 46.82 22.18
N LYS A 127 -3.80 47.74 21.21
CA LYS A 127 -3.03 49.00 21.26
C LYS A 127 -3.34 49.82 22.50
N TYR A 128 -4.61 50.01 22.81
CA TYR A 128 -5.02 50.86 23.93
C TYR A 128 -4.74 50.19 25.27
N TYR A 129 -4.95 48.87 25.42
CA TYR A 129 -4.58 48.17 26.65
C TYR A 129 -3.07 48.18 26.89
N ARG A 130 -2.24 48.00 25.87
CA ARG A 130 -0.78 48.08 26.00
C ARG A 130 -0.34 49.48 26.40
N GLN A 131 -0.89 50.54 25.81
CA GLN A 131 -0.58 51.93 26.21
C GLN A 131 -0.94 52.17 27.66
N LEU A 132 -2.08 51.67 28.15
CA LEU A 132 -2.44 51.78 29.55
C LEU A 132 -1.40 51.09 30.47
N ILE A 133 -1.09 49.84 30.16
CA ILE A 133 -0.16 49.03 30.98
C ILE A 133 1.24 49.64 31.03
N GLU A 134 1.71 50.15 29.89
CA GLU A 134 3.06 50.75 29.80
C GLU A 134 3.17 52.12 30.45
N LEU A 135 2.18 52.98 30.25
CA LEU A 135 2.26 54.35 30.69
C LEU A 135 1.72 54.57 32.13
N TYR A 136 0.82 53.69 32.58
CA TYR A 136 0.12 53.81 33.86
C TYR A 136 0.12 52.47 34.62
N PRO A 137 1.29 51.89 34.93
CA PRO A 137 1.39 50.57 35.56
C PRO A 137 0.70 50.47 36.93
N ASP A 138 0.57 51.58 37.63
CA ASP A 138 -0.06 51.67 38.96
C ASP A 138 -1.54 52.08 38.89
N SER A 139 -2.13 52.21 37.72
CA SER A 139 -3.55 52.54 37.57
C SER A 139 -4.44 51.45 38.12
N LEU A 140 -5.57 51.84 38.68
CA LEU A 140 -6.67 50.91 39.06
C LEU A 140 -7.18 50.08 37.90
N TYR A 141 -7.00 50.55 36.67
CA TYR A 141 -7.42 49.83 35.45
C TYR A 141 -6.38 48.87 34.90
N THR A 142 -5.12 48.90 35.41
CA THR A 142 -4.08 48.03 34.90
C THR A 142 -4.39 46.53 35.08
N PRO A 143 -4.92 46.05 36.21
CA PRO A 143 -5.33 44.64 36.31
C PRO A 143 -6.43 44.27 35.30
N GLN A 144 -7.42 45.13 35.13
CA GLN A 144 -8.49 44.95 34.15
C GLN A 144 -7.93 44.92 32.70
N ALA A 145 -6.96 45.83 32.42
CA ALA A 145 -6.34 45.89 31.10
C ALA A 145 -5.57 44.60 30.77
N PHE A 146 -4.82 44.03 31.72
CA PHE A 146 -4.19 42.72 31.54
C PHE A 146 -5.20 41.64 31.26
N TYR A 147 -6.32 41.61 31.99
CA TYR A 147 -7.39 40.63 31.79
C TYR A 147 -8.04 40.77 30.40
N SER A 148 -8.45 42.01 30.07
CA SER A 148 -9.09 42.30 28.78
C SER A 148 -8.16 42.10 27.58
N LEU A 149 -6.86 42.37 27.74
CA LEU A 149 -5.86 42.08 26.73
C LEU A 149 -5.68 40.57 26.57
N GLY A 150 -5.62 39.80 27.66
CA GLY A 150 -5.63 38.35 27.63
C GLY A 150 -6.87 37.79 26.93
N TRP A 151 -8.05 38.34 27.27
CA TRP A 151 -9.30 37.97 26.61
C TRP A 151 -9.31 38.32 25.11
N THR A 152 -8.73 39.48 24.74
CA THR A 152 -8.60 39.89 23.32
C THR A 152 -7.79 38.90 22.51
N PHE A 153 -6.73 38.33 23.05
CA PHE A 153 -5.95 37.26 22.41
C PHE A 153 -6.68 35.93 22.42
N TYR A 154 -7.41 35.61 23.49
CA TYR A 154 -8.17 34.37 23.61
C TYR A 154 -9.25 34.28 22.52
N GLU A 155 -10.00 35.37 22.28
CA GLU A 155 -11.01 35.45 21.20
C GLU A 155 -10.39 35.24 19.80
N GLN A 156 -9.14 35.68 19.61
CA GLN A 156 -8.37 35.43 18.38
C GLN A 156 -7.75 34.03 18.31
N LYS A 157 -7.97 33.17 19.30
CA LYS A 157 -7.33 31.85 19.45
C LYS A 157 -5.80 31.91 19.57
N LYS A 158 -5.24 33.05 19.95
CA LYS A 158 -3.81 33.28 20.23
C LYS A 158 -3.52 32.92 21.69
N TYR A 159 -3.64 31.65 22.02
CA TYR A 159 -3.68 31.17 23.40
C TYR A 159 -2.38 31.47 24.19
N ASP A 160 -1.23 31.35 23.53
CA ASP A 160 0.07 31.65 24.19
C ASP A 160 0.18 33.12 24.61
N GLN A 161 -0.28 34.03 23.74
CA GLN A 161 -0.29 35.45 24.04
C GLN A 161 -1.32 35.80 25.13
N ALA A 162 -2.46 35.16 25.12
CA ALA A 162 -3.48 35.27 26.16
C ALA A 162 -2.94 34.79 27.51
N ALA A 163 -2.31 33.63 27.55
CA ALA A 163 -1.70 33.05 28.73
C ALA A 163 -0.65 33.99 29.36
N ALA A 164 0.19 34.60 28.54
CA ALA A 164 1.19 35.55 28.99
C ALA A 164 0.54 36.74 29.72
N GLN A 165 -0.59 37.27 29.25
CA GLN A 165 -1.27 38.41 29.91
C GLN A 165 -1.93 37.98 31.21
N PHE A 166 -2.60 36.86 31.25
CA PHE A 166 -3.20 36.31 32.48
C PHE A 166 -2.12 35.99 33.53
N GLN A 167 -0.96 35.48 33.12
CA GLN A 167 0.20 35.25 34.02
C GLN A 167 0.72 36.57 34.61
N GLN A 168 0.82 37.64 33.80
CA GLN A 168 1.25 38.95 34.30
C GLN A 168 0.26 39.50 35.32
N LEU A 169 -1.03 39.41 35.08
CA LEU A 169 -2.05 39.82 36.02
C LEU A 169 -1.88 39.08 37.35
N ILE A 170 -1.81 37.76 37.35
CA ILE A 170 -1.69 36.94 38.55
C ILE A 170 -0.39 37.23 39.30
N LYS A 171 0.70 37.47 38.57
CA LYS A 171 2.02 37.76 39.16
C LYS A 171 2.07 39.13 39.82
N GLN A 172 1.56 40.18 39.15
CA GLN A 172 1.66 41.54 39.60
C GLN A 172 0.54 41.91 40.60
N PHE A 173 -0.63 41.33 40.47
CA PHE A 173 -1.83 41.65 41.25
C PHE A 173 -2.50 40.41 41.87
N PRO A 174 -1.77 39.60 42.65
CA PRO A 174 -2.25 38.28 43.11
C PRO A 174 -3.49 38.38 44.02
N ALA A 175 -3.72 39.50 44.68
CA ALA A 175 -4.87 39.73 45.55
C ALA A 175 -6.06 40.40 44.84
N HIS A 176 -5.97 40.73 43.56
CA HIS A 176 -7.06 41.34 42.80
C HIS A 176 -8.17 40.36 42.49
N THR A 177 -9.40 40.80 42.49
CA THR A 177 -10.60 39.97 42.26
C THR A 177 -10.55 39.20 40.93
N LEU A 178 -9.94 39.76 39.90
CA LEU A 178 -9.77 39.13 38.60
C LEU A 178 -8.72 38.01 38.58
N SER A 179 -7.91 37.87 39.65
CA SER A 179 -6.82 36.86 39.67
C SER A 179 -7.35 35.43 39.70
N GLU A 180 -8.52 35.19 40.28
CA GLU A 180 -9.21 33.90 40.19
C GLU A 180 -9.63 33.59 38.76
N ASP A 181 -10.33 34.53 38.11
CA ASP A 181 -10.77 34.39 36.72
C ASP A 181 -9.60 34.24 35.75
N ALA A 182 -8.54 35.02 35.96
CA ALA A 182 -7.33 34.95 35.16
C ALA A 182 -6.62 33.60 35.30
N LEU A 183 -6.56 33.03 36.53
CA LEU A 183 -5.96 31.70 36.71
C LEU A 183 -6.76 30.60 36.06
N PHE A 184 -8.09 30.69 36.08
CA PHE A 184 -8.96 29.76 35.34
C PHE A 184 -8.76 29.89 33.84
N LYS A 185 -8.78 31.13 33.30
CA LYS A 185 -8.55 31.41 31.88
C LYS A 185 -7.15 31.01 31.42
N LEU A 186 -6.15 31.12 32.28
CA LEU A 186 -4.80 30.65 32.00
C LEU A 186 -4.79 29.10 31.77
N GLY A 187 -5.46 28.36 32.64
CA GLY A 187 -5.64 26.92 32.45
C GLY A 187 -6.36 26.59 31.15
N GLU A 188 -7.44 27.33 30.81
CA GLU A 188 -8.15 27.16 29.53
C GLU A 188 -7.27 27.50 28.31
N CYS A 189 -6.37 28.49 28.40
CA CYS A 189 -5.43 28.79 27.32
C CYS A 189 -4.54 27.59 27.03
N PHE A 190 -3.93 27.00 28.03
CA PHE A 190 -3.07 25.82 27.87
C PHE A 190 -3.84 24.59 27.41
N TYR A 191 -5.07 24.40 27.89
CA TYR A 191 -5.95 23.34 27.38
C TYR A 191 -6.24 23.50 25.87
N ASN A 192 -6.62 24.73 25.46
CA ASN A 192 -6.96 25.03 24.07
C ASN A 192 -5.73 25.02 23.14
N SER A 193 -4.54 25.35 23.65
CA SER A 193 -3.27 25.19 22.93
C SER A 193 -2.75 23.75 22.90
N LYS A 194 -3.46 22.81 23.51
CA LYS A 194 -3.12 21.39 23.68
C LYS A 194 -1.86 21.17 24.54
N SER A 195 -1.46 22.15 25.35
CA SER A 195 -0.38 22.02 26.35
C SER A 195 -1.00 21.45 27.64
N TYR A 196 -1.39 20.17 27.59
CA TYR A 196 -2.22 19.56 28.63
C TYR A 196 -1.52 19.49 30.00
N ASP A 197 -0.21 19.26 30.04
CA ASP A 197 0.56 19.21 31.28
C ASP A 197 0.55 20.57 31.99
N ASP A 198 0.71 21.66 31.26
CA ASP A 198 0.62 23.01 31.81
C ASP A 198 -0.81 23.30 32.26
N ALA A 199 -1.81 22.93 31.48
CA ALA A 199 -3.22 23.07 31.86
C ALA A 199 -3.49 22.37 33.20
N ILE A 200 -3.04 21.13 33.37
CA ILE A 200 -3.16 20.36 34.62
C ILE A 200 -2.49 21.10 35.78
N GLN A 201 -1.28 21.61 35.57
CA GLN A 201 -0.52 22.35 36.60
C GLN A 201 -1.28 23.59 37.06
N TYR A 202 -1.76 24.41 36.14
CA TYR A 202 -2.47 25.65 36.48
C TYR A 202 -3.86 25.39 37.06
N PHE A 203 -4.59 24.41 36.58
CA PHE A 203 -5.87 24.03 37.18
C PHE A 203 -5.70 23.41 38.57
N LYS A 204 -4.67 22.62 38.84
CA LYS A 204 -4.32 22.18 40.20
C LYS A 204 -3.95 23.35 41.11
N LYS A 205 -3.22 24.34 40.61
CA LYS A 205 -2.94 25.56 41.31
C LYS A 205 -4.21 26.36 41.63
N TYR A 206 -5.19 26.33 40.69
CA TYR A 206 -6.49 26.95 40.94
C TYR A 206 -7.23 26.29 42.12
N ILE A 207 -7.32 24.96 42.14
CA ILE A 207 -7.96 24.23 43.26
C ILE A 207 -7.28 24.51 44.58
N LEU A 208 -5.96 24.61 44.58
CA LEU A 208 -5.16 24.93 45.79
C LEU A 208 -5.45 26.34 46.31
N ASN A 209 -5.50 27.33 45.41
CA ASN A 209 -5.68 28.72 45.78
C ASN A 209 -7.14 29.07 46.13
N TYR A 210 -8.10 28.37 45.46
CA TYR A 210 -9.54 28.67 45.57
C TYR A 210 -10.35 27.40 45.89
N PRO A 211 -10.10 26.71 47.04
CA PRO A 211 -10.72 25.43 47.37
C PRO A 211 -12.23 25.48 47.56
N LYS A 212 -12.82 26.67 47.75
CA LYS A 212 -14.27 26.88 47.91
C LYS A 212 -14.93 27.51 46.70
N SER A 213 -14.20 27.61 45.57
CA SER A 213 -14.76 28.19 44.36
C SER A 213 -15.89 27.32 43.81
N ILE A 214 -16.94 27.99 43.35
CA ILE A 214 -18.10 27.34 42.69
C ILE A 214 -17.72 26.72 41.35
N ARG A 215 -16.54 27.06 40.81
CA ARG A 215 -16.03 26.52 39.51
C ARG A 215 -15.20 25.25 39.69
N ASN A 216 -15.03 24.75 40.90
CA ASN A 216 -14.16 23.60 41.12
C ASN A 216 -14.59 22.36 40.36
N ASP A 217 -15.87 22.15 40.15
CA ASP A 217 -16.36 21.05 39.28
C ASP A 217 -15.94 21.22 37.81
N GLN A 218 -16.01 22.45 37.25
CA GLN A 218 -15.48 22.75 35.92
C GLN A 218 -13.96 22.56 35.85
N VAL A 219 -13.22 23.01 36.89
CA VAL A 219 -11.77 22.85 36.93
C VAL A 219 -11.38 21.38 36.98
N TYR A 220 -12.05 20.58 37.80
CA TYR A 220 -11.85 19.12 37.80
C TYR A 220 -12.15 18.47 36.43
N PHE A 221 -13.18 18.98 35.74
CA PHE A 221 -13.50 18.54 34.38
C PHE A 221 -12.35 18.78 33.40
N TYR A 222 -11.82 20.03 33.39
CA TYR A 222 -10.68 20.34 32.52
C TYR A 222 -9.41 19.56 32.88
N ILE A 223 -9.17 19.28 34.16
CA ILE A 223 -8.06 18.40 34.57
C ILE A 223 -8.29 16.98 34.02
N GLY A 224 -9.49 16.44 34.16
CA GLY A 224 -9.88 15.13 33.64
C GLY A 224 -9.72 15.03 32.12
N GLU A 225 -10.22 16.04 31.38
CA GLU A 225 -10.04 16.16 29.93
C GLU A 225 -8.56 16.26 29.53
N SER A 226 -7.79 17.09 30.26
CA SER A 226 -6.34 17.24 29.99
C SER A 226 -5.60 15.91 30.16
N TYR A 227 -5.88 15.15 31.20
CA TYR A 227 -5.34 13.81 31.38
C TYR A 227 -5.82 12.84 30.31
N TYR A 228 -7.08 12.93 29.87
CA TYR A 228 -7.60 12.10 28.76
C TYR A 228 -6.81 12.33 27.47
N TYR A 229 -6.59 13.59 27.12
CA TYR A 229 -5.84 13.94 25.89
C TYR A 229 -4.31 13.72 26.02
N SER A 230 -3.77 13.66 27.24
CA SER A 230 -2.39 13.21 27.52
C SER A 230 -2.27 11.69 27.61
N GLU A 231 -3.35 10.95 27.32
CA GLU A 231 -3.43 9.49 27.38
C GLU A 231 -3.24 8.89 28.79
N ASP A 232 -3.25 9.68 29.86
CA ASP A 232 -3.34 9.19 31.23
C ASP A 232 -4.79 9.00 31.65
N PHE A 233 -5.38 7.93 31.10
CA PHE A 233 -6.79 7.61 31.33
C PHE A 233 -7.11 7.24 32.79
N THR A 234 -6.12 6.79 33.56
CA THR A 234 -6.27 6.47 34.96
C THR A 234 -6.51 7.71 35.79
N SER A 235 -5.65 8.72 35.63
CA SER A 235 -5.80 10.03 36.29
C SER A 235 -7.08 10.74 35.80
N SER A 236 -7.38 10.63 34.52
CA SER A 236 -8.63 11.15 33.95
C SER A 236 -9.87 10.59 34.69
N LEU A 237 -9.95 9.28 34.87
CA LEU A 237 -11.03 8.64 35.64
C LEU A 237 -11.12 9.13 37.08
N GLU A 238 -9.99 9.33 37.78
CA GLU A 238 -9.93 9.84 39.13
C GLU A 238 -10.55 11.24 39.22
N TYR A 239 -10.12 12.16 38.35
CA TYR A 239 -10.58 13.55 38.39
C TYR A 239 -12.03 13.71 37.99
N TYR A 240 -12.51 12.94 37.00
CA TYR A 240 -13.94 12.87 36.71
C TYR A 240 -14.75 12.27 37.86
N GLY A 241 -14.18 11.31 38.61
CA GLY A 241 -14.80 10.74 39.80
C GLY A 241 -15.10 11.80 40.86
N LYS A 242 -14.17 12.73 41.09
CA LYS A 242 -14.35 13.85 42.05
C LYS A 242 -15.58 14.71 41.71
N ILE A 243 -15.85 14.94 40.41
CA ILE A 243 -17.04 15.70 39.97
C ILE A 243 -18.32 14.95 40.28
N ALA A 244 -18.34 13.63 40.00
CA ALA A 244 -19.52 12.81 40.23
C ALA A 244 -20.00 12.84 41.71
N GLU A 245 -19.05 13.07 42.63
CA GLU A 245 -19.31 13.17 44.08
C GLU A 245 -19.82 14.56 44.49
N ILE A 246 -19.35 15.64 43.87
CA ILE A 246 -19.61 17.00 44.30
C ILE A 246 -20.66 17.75 43.50
N SER A 247 -20.76 17.47 42.17
CA SER A 247 -21.63 18.25 41.30
C SER A 247 -23.12 17.86 41.44
N ARG A 248 -23.96 18.88 41.55
CA ARG A 248 -25.42 18.74 41.52
C ARG A 248 -26.04 19.06 40.14
N ASP A 249 -25.20 19.51 39.18
CA ASP A 249 -25.68 19.80 37.84
C ASP A 249 -25.91 18.49 37.07
N PRO A 250 -27.16 18.16 36.71
CA PRO A 250 -27.48 16.94 35.97
C PRO A 250 -26.77 16.84 34.62
N LYS A 251 -26.58 17.98 33.90
CA LYS A 251 -25.93 18.03 32.61
C LYS A 251 -24.46 17.70 32.74
N LEU A 252 -23.76 18.29 33.71
CA LEU A 252 -22.36 18.01 33.98
C LEU A 252 -22.16 16.55 34.39
N ARG A 253 -23.05 16.00 35.19
CA ARG A 253 -22.99 14.58 35.62
C ARG A 253 -23.17 13.61 34.46
N VAL A 254 -24.01 13.90 33.47
CA VAL A 254 -24.14 13.13 32.25
C VAL A 254 -22.84 13.20 31.45
N THR A 255 -22.34 14.42 31.18
CA THR A 255 -21.08 14.63 30.46
C THR A 255 -19.92 13.87 31.12
N VAL A 256 -19.76 14.00 32.43
CA VAL A 256 -18.70 13.33 33.19
C VAL A 256 -18.81 11.81 33.11
N ASN A 257 -19.99 11.22 33.18
CA ASN A 257 -20.13 9.78 33.03
C ASN A 257 -19.84 9.32 31.60
N VAL A 258 -20.15 10.12 30.58
CA VAL A 258 -19.72 9.85 29.19
C VAL A 258 -18.18 9.86 29.11
N SER A 259 -17.53 10.90 29.65
CA SER A 259 -16.05 11.00 29.64
C SER A 259 -15.40 9.87 30.44
N ARG A 260 -15.99 9.45 31.59
CA ARG A 260 -15.55 8.26 32.34
C ARG A 260 -15.69 6.99 31.52
N GLY A 261 -16.79 6.85 30.79
CA GLY A 261 -17.03 5.74 29.88
C GLY A 261 -15.94 5.63 28.82
N TRP A 262 -15.58 6.75 28.19
CA TRP A 262 -14.51 6.80 27.22
C TRP A 262 -13.13 6.49 27.81
N SER A 263 -12.81 7.06 29.00
CA SER A 263 -11.54 6.77 29.68
C SER A 263 -11.41 5.29 30.05
N ALA A 264 -12.49 4.68 30.57
CA ALA A 264 -12.52 3.26 30.89
C ALA A 264 -12.40 2.38 29.62
N LEU A 265 -13.00 2.81 28.51
CA LEU A 265 -12.89 2.12 27.23
C LEU A 265 -11.43 2.13 26.72
N LYS A 266 -10.75 3.28 26.81
CA LYS A 266 -9.32 3.39 26.45
C LYS A 266 -8.43 2.50 27.31
N LEU A 267 -8.77 2.30 28.57
CA LEU A 267 -8.13 1.33 29.48
C LEU A 267 -8.53 -0.13 29.20
N LYS A 268 -9.39 -0.37 28.21
CA LYS A 268 -9.98 -1.70 27.90
C LYS A 268 -10.76 -2.31 29.07
N ASN A 269 -11.21 -1.48 30.01
CA ASN A 269 -12.06 -1.90 31.10
C ASN A 269 -13.53 -1.82 30.68
N TYR A 270 -13.93 -2.74 29.82
CA TYR A 270 -15.24 -2.74 29.16
C TYR A 270 -16.41 -2.76 30.15
N LYS A 271 -16.28 -3.53 31.23
CA LYS A 271 -17.33 -3.62 32.28
C LYS A 271 -17.57 -2.25 32.96
N GLN A 272 -16.49 -1.53 33.23
CA GLN A 272 -16.58 -0.21 33.84
C GLN A 272 -17.07 0.84 32.85
N ALA A 273 -16.62 0.76 31.60
CA ALA A 273 -17.10 1.62 30.53
C ALA A 273 -18.61 1.48 30.31
N GLN A 274 -19.10 0.23 30.22
CA GLN A 274 -20.52 -0.04 30.10
C GLN A 274 -21.31 0.58 31.26
N LYS A 275 -20.87 0.36 32.51
CA LYS A 275 -21.51 0.93 33.69
C LYS A 275 -21.65 2.44 33.59
N PHE A 276 -20.60 3.15 33.19
CA PHE A 276 -20.64 4.60 33.12
C PHE A 276 -21.55 5.10 32.00
N PHE A 277 -21.57 4.46 30.82
CA PHE A 277 -22.50 4.82 29.75
C PHE A 277 -23.95 4.54 30.13
N ASP A 278 -24.20 3.44 30.85
CA ASP A 278 -25.57 3.11 31.35
C ASP A 278 -26.04 4.09 32.44
N GLU A 279 -25.13 4.51 33.34
CA GLU A 279 -25.38 5.58 34.32
C GLU A 279 -25.68 6.91 33.63
N ALA A 280 -24.88 7.25 32.58
CA ALA A 280 -25.12 8.44 31.78
C ALA A 280 -26.50 8.41 31.12
N LEU A 281 -26.88 7.27 30.53
CA LEU A 281 -28.17 7.10 29.87
C LEU A 281 -29.34 7.21 30.87
N THR A 282 -29.16 6.70 32.06
CA THR A 282 -30.17 6.79 33.15
C THR A 282 -30.36 8.22 33.64
N LEU A 283 -29.26 9.02 33.69
CA LEU A 283 -29.30 10.41 34.13
C LEU A 283 -29.75 11.36 33.01
N ALA A 284 -29.56 10.96 31.74
CA ALA A 284 -29.93 11.77 30.59
C ALA A 284 -31.46 11.88 30.49
N GLN A 285 -32.01 13.06 30.85
CA GLN A 285 -33.39 13.41 30.48
C GLN A 285 -33.41 13.60 28.93
N SER A 286 -34.60 13.36 28.33
CA SER A 286 -34.74 13.37 26.89
C SER A 286 -34.08 14.60 26.25
N GLY A 287 -33.02 14.39 25.44
CA GLY A 287 -32.33 15.41 24.66
C GLY A 287 -30.98 15.90 25.19
N ILE A 288 -30.51 15.46 26.38
CA ILE A 288 -29.19 15.85 26.89
C ILE A 288 -28.17 14.79 26.50
N LEU A 289 -27.27 15.09 25.52
CA LEU A 289 -26.09 14.27 25.14
C LEU A 289 -26.38 12.78 24.88
N SER A 290 -27.62 12.43 24.56
CA SER A 290 -27.98 11.00 24.36
C SER A 290 -27.35 10.40 23.13
N ASP A 291 -27.05 11.19 22.10
CA ASP A 291 -26.30 10.77 20.90
C ASP A 291 -24.83 10.45 21.22
N ASP A 292 -24.15 11.25 22.07
CA ASP A 292 -22.78 10.95 22.54
C ASP A 292 -22.74 9.67 23.41
N ILE A 293 -23.77 9.42 24.21
CA ILE A 293 -23.89 8.19 25.01
C ILE A 293 -24.00 6.97 24.09
N TYR A 294 -24.91 7.01 23.12
CA TYR A 294 -25.05 5.92 22.14
C TYR A 294 -23.79 5.70 21.30
N LEU A 295 -23.05 6.78 20.98
CA LEU A 295 -21.76 6.66 20.29
C LEU A 295 -20.73 5.95 21.15
N GLY A 296 -20.66 6.29 22.43
CA GLY A 296 -19.80 5.60 23.41
C GLY A 296 -20.16 4.13 23.56
N GLN A 297 -21.46 3.80 23.66
CA GLN A 297 -21.92 2.41 23.69
C GLN A 297 -21.61 1.66 22.40
N ALA A 298 -21.80 2.28 21.23
CA ALA A 298 -21.48 1.68 19.94
C ALA A 298 -19.99 1.35 19.84
N SER A 299 -19.14 2.30 20.25
CA SER A 299 -17.67 2.09 20.27
C SER A 299 -17.27 0.98 21.27
N LEU A 300 -17.89 0.94 22.45
CA LEU A 300 -17.67 -0.11 23.43
C LEU A 300 -18.02 -1.49 22.87
N PHE A 301 -19.20 -1.65 22.28
CA PHE A 301 -19.64 -2.92 21.73
C PHE A 301 -18.80 -3.34 20.51
N THR A 302 -18.32 -2.39 19.73
CA THR A 302 -17.37 -2.66 18.64
C THR A 302 -16.06 -3.25 19.19
N GLU A 303 -15.48 -2.65 20.24
CA GLU A 303 -14.26 -3.16 20.89
C GLU A 303 -14.48 -4.54 21.56
N MET A 304 -15.70 -4.81 22.02
CA MET A 304 -16.10 -6.12 22.57
C MET A 304 -16.41 -7.16 21.49
N ASN A 305 -16.36 -6.82 20.20
CA ASN A 305 -16.83 -7.62 19.07
C ASN A 305 -18.30 -8.06 19.18
N ASP A 306 -19.14 -7.26 19.87
CA ASP A 306 -20.60 -7.44 19.91
C ASP A 306 -21.24 -6.59 18.81
N ASP A 307 -21.03 -7.03 17.56
CA ASP A 307 -21.45 -6.31 16.36
C ASP A 307 -22.96 -6.02 16.34
N ALA A 308 -23.78 -6.90 16.95
CA ALA A 308 -25.23 -6.72 16.99
C ALA A 308 -25.62 -5.50 17.85
N LYS A 309 -25.05 -5.38 19.04
CA LYS A 309 -25.31 -4.23 19.92
C LYS A 309 -24.66 -2.95 19.42
N ALA A 310 -23.46 -3.05 18.79
CA ALA A 310 -22.82 -1.93 18.16
C ALA A 310 -23.71 -1.34 17.04
N LEU A 311 -24.23 -2.22 16.18
CA LEU A 311 -25.14 -1.83 15.10
C LEU A 311 -26.41 -1.17 15.63
N GLU A 312 -27.04 -1.77 16.68
CA GLU A 312 -28.21 -1.21 17.33
C GLU A 312 -27.92 0.21 17.87
N ALA A 313 -26.81 0.41 18.56
CA ALA A 313 -26.45 1.70 19.13
C ALA A 313 -26.24 2.77 18.04
N TYR A 314 -25.55 2.45 16.93
CA TYR A 314 -25.45 3.37 15.79
C TYR A 314 -26.82 3.68 15.18
N GLU A 315 -27.70 2.70 15.06
CA GLU A 315 -29.06 2.91 14.54
C GLU A 315 -29.93 3.78 15.46
N GLN A 316 -29.72 3.73 16.79
CA GLN A 316 -30.38 4.66 17.72
C GLN A 316 -29.99 6.12 17.40
N ILE A 317 -28.72 6.40 17.12
CA ILE A 317 -28.28 7.74 16.75
C ILE A 317 -28.95 8.17 15.44
N ILE A 318 -28.86 7.34 14.41
CA ILE A 318 -29.40 7.64 13.07
C ILE A 318 -30.91 7.91 13.09
N LYS A 319 -31.66 7.11 13.88
CA LYS A 319 -33.12 7.18 13.93
C LYS A 319 -33.63 8.29 14.86
N LYS A 320 -33.03 8.44 16.04
CA LYS A 320 -33.55 9.34 17.09
C LYS A 320 -32.97 10.77 17.00
N PHE A 321 -31.74 10.89 16.46
CA PHE A 321 -31.01 12.16 16.46
C PHE A 321 -30.59 12.60 15.04
N PRO A 322 -31.54 12.80 14.11
CA PRO A 322 -31.22 13.10 12.70
C PRO A 322 -30.55 14.46 12.47
N LYS A 323 -30.43 15.29 13.51
CA LYS A 323 -29.71 16.57 13.51
C LYS A 323 -28.45 16.55 14.36
N SER A 324 -28.03 15.40 14.85
CA SER A 324 -26.83 15.25 15.64
C SER A 324 -25.57 15.57 14.82
N SER A 325 -24.59 16.22 15.44
CA SER A 325 -23.24 16.35 14.88
C SER A 325 -22.51 15.01 14.74
N ARG A 326 -22.97 13.97 15.46
CA ARG A 326 -22.44 12.60 15.42
C ARG A 326 -23.04 11.73 14.30
N LEU A 327 -23.95 12.29 13.51
CA LEU A 327 -24.72 11.51 12.52
C LEU A 327 -23.82 10.90 11.43
N ALA A 328 -22.84 11.65 10.94
CA ALA A 328 -21.88 11.15 9.95
C ALA A 328 -21.02 10.00 10.53
N GLU A 329 -20.55 10.16 11.76
CA GLU A 329 -19.78 9.17 12.49
C GLU A 329 -20.60 7.88 12.73
N ALA A 330 -21.89 8.03 13.10
CA ALA A 330 -22.77 6.89 13.30
C ALA A 330 -23.05 6.12 12.00
N HIS A 331 -23.24 6.81 10.89
CA HIS A 331 -23.38 6.15 9.58
C HIS A 331 -22.10 5.42 9.16
N LEU A 332 -20.92 6.03 9.38
CA LEU A 332 -19.63 5.39 9.12
C LEU A 332 -19.43 4.15 10.00
N GLY A 333 -19.69 4.27 11.31
CA GLY A 333 -19.61 3.15 12.24
C GLY A 333 -20.52 1.97 11.83
N LYS A 334 -21.77 2.26 11.47
CA LYS A 334 -22.68 1.25 10.91
C LYS A 334 -22.10 0.57 9.66
N ALA A 335 -21.51 1.32 8.74
CA ALA A 335 -20.91 0.78 7.53
C ALA A 335 -19.73 -0.14 7.85
N ASN A 336 -18.86 0.26 8.80
CA ASN A 336 -17.72 -0.53 9.24
C ASN A 336 -18.16 -1.87 9.87
N ILE A 337 -19.19 -1.86 10.71
CA ILE A 337 -19.74 -3.11 11.29
C ILE A 337 -20.29 -4.03 10.20
N LEU A 338 -21.04 -3.49 9.23
CA LEU A 338 -21.55 -4.29 8.12
C LEU A 338 -20.41 -4.92 7.28
N TYR A 339 -19.31 -4.18 7.09
CA TYR A 339 -18.10 -4.71 6.45
C TYR A 339 -17.48 -5.85 7.29
N ALA A 340 -17.31 -5.67 8.60
CA ALA A 340 -16.76 -6.67 9.50
C ALA A 340 -17.61 -7.96 9.50
N LEU A 341 -18.93 -7.83 9.43
CA LEU A 341 -19.90 -8.94 9.29
C LEU A 341 -19.86 -9.56 7.88
N LYS A 342 -18.99 -9.12 6.98
CA LYS A 342 -18.88 -9.56 5.59
C LYS A 342 -20.18 -9.37 4.77
N ASN A 343 -21.08 -8.49 5.23
CA ASN A 343 -22.28 -8.13 4.50
C ASN A 343 -21.97 -6.99 3.52
N TYR A 344 -21.19 -7.33 2.49
CA TYR A 344 -20.57 -6.35 1.60
C TYR A 344 -21.60 -5.48 0.86
N ASP A 345 -22.71 -6.05 0.41
CA ASP A 345 -23.75 -5.28 -0.30
C ASP A 345 -24.35 -4.18 0.56
N LYS A 346 -24.67 -4.51 1.83
CA LYS A 346 -25.17 -3.51 2.76
C LYS A 346 -24.11 -2.53 3.20
N ALA A 347 -22.86 -2.97 3.34
CA ALA A 347 -21.74 -2.09 3.66
C ALA A 347 -21.50 -1.07 2.54
N ILE A 348 -21.51 -1.49 1.27
CA ILE A 348 -21.40 -0.61 0.10
C ILE A 348 -22.50 0.46 0.15
N ALA A 349 -23.76 0.07 0.33
CA ALA A 349 -24.88 1.01 0.41
C ALA A 349 -24.75 1.98 1.61
N ALA A 350 -24.22 1.49 2.73
CA ALA A 350 -24.00 2.30 3.93
C ALA A 350 -22.87 3.33 3.75
N TYR A 351 -21.71 2.92 3.18
CA TYR A 351 -20.63 3.85 2.85
C TYR A 351 -21.07 4.89 1.82
N GLN A 352 -21.81 4.47 0.78
CA GLN A 352 -22.35 5.40 -0.20
C GLN A 352 -23.29 6.43 0.44
N THR A 353 -24.10 5.99 1.42
CA THR A 353 -24.96 6.90 2.20
C THR A 353 -24.14 7.95 2.96
N VAL A 354 -22.99 7.59 3.53
CA VAL A 354 -22.09 8.57 4.19
C VAL A 354 -21.59 9.60 3.17
N ILE A 355 -21.09 9.14 2.05
CA ILE A 355 -20.54 9.98 1.00
C ILE A 355 -21.59 10.94 0.46
N ASP A 356 -22.76 10.43 0.04
CA ASP A 356 -23.81 11.24 -0.59
C ASP A 356 -24.42 12.26 0.37
N LYS A 357 -24.63 11.89 1.64
CA LYS A 357 -25.37 12.68 2.60
C LYS A 357 -24.55 13.79 3.24
N PHE A 358 -23.24 13.59 3.37
CA PHE A 358 -22.37 14.49 4.13
C PHE A 358 -21.29 15.19 3.27
N SER A 359 -21.26 14.96 1.93
CA SER A 359 -20.25 15.50 1.00
C SER A 359 -20.07 17.03 1.06
N ASN A 360 -21.12 17.77 1.41
CA ASN A 360 -21.09 19.22 1.47
C ASN A 360 -20.76 19.79 2.87
N GLN A 361 -20.41 18.94 3.84
CA GLN A 361 -20.11 19.35 5.21
C GLN A 361 -18.60 19.36 5.44
N GLU A 362 -18.01 20.54 5.60
CA GLU A 362 -16.58 20.72 5.84
C GLU A 362 -16.10 19.93 7.07
N GLU A 363 -16.91 19.90 8.12
CA GLU A 363 -16.64 19.21 9.39
C GLU A 363 -16.59 17.69 9.25
N SER A 364 -17.15 17.14 8.15
CA SER A 364 -17.23 15.69 7.90
C SER A 364 -16.17 15.18 6.91
N LYS A 365 -15.23 15.99 6.46
CA LYS A 365 -14.23 15.62 5.45
C LYS A 365 -13.46 14.34 5.81
N ASP A 366 -12.96 14.23 7.04
CA ASP A 366 -12.22 13.05 7.49
C ASP A 366 -13.08 11.79 7.50
N ILE A 367 -14.38 11.94 7.85
CA ILE A 367 -15.34 10.84 7.87
C ILE A 367 -15.66 10.39 6.45
N ILE A 368 -15.81 11.32 5.53
CA ILE A 368 -16.05 11.06 4.10
C ILE A 368 -14.85 10.36 3.48
N GLU A 369 -13.63 10.83 3.77
CA GLU A 369 -12.40 10.17 3.31
C GLU A 369 -12.33 8.71 3.79
N LYS A 370 -12.61 8.47 5.08
CA LYS A 370 -12.69 7.11 5.64
C LYS A 370 -13.78 6.27 4.97
N ALA A 371 -14.92 6.88 4.63
CA ALA A 371 -16.01 6.20 3.93
C ALA A 371 -15.62 5.81 2.49
N HIS A 372 -14.91 6.68 1.76
CA HIS A 372 -14.37 6.35 0.44
C HIS A 372 -13.39 5.18 0.51
N PHE A 373 -12.46 5.17 1.48
CA PHE A 373 -11.57 4.03 1.69
C PHE A 373 -12.35 2.77 2.06
N GLY A 374 -13.32 2.86 2.99
CA GLY A 374 -14.16 1.74 3.37
C GLY A 374 -14.94 1.16 2.19
N LEU A 375 -15.48 2.01 1.32
CA LEU A 375 -16.18 1.62 0.10
C LEU A 375 -15.24 0.90 -0.87
N ALA A 376 -14.05 1.46 -1.12
CA ALA A 376 -13.05 0.88 -2.02
C ALA A 376 -12.60 -0.51 -1.53
N TRP A 377 -12.31 -0.65 -0.23
CA TRP A 377 -11.99 -1.93 0.39
C TRP A 377 -13.14 -2.92 0.34
N THR A 378 -14.39 -2.44 0.51
CA THR A 378 -15.56 -3.30 0.44
C THR A 378 -15.76 -3.86 -0.95
N TYR A 379 -15.55 -3.05 -2.00
CA TYR A 379 -15.55 -3.54 -3.38
C TYR A 379 -14.49 -4.61 -3.62
N LEU A 380 -13.26 -4.40 -3.10
CA LEU A 380 -12.19 -5.39 -3.23
C LEU A 380 -12.56 -6.73 -2.58
N LYS A 381 -13.10 -6.69 -1.35
CA LYS A 381 -13.51 -7.90 -0.61
C LYS A 381 -14.74 -8.58 -1.20
N ALA A 382 -15.61 -7.83 -1.88
CA ALA A 382 -16.74 -8.35 -2.64
C ALA A 382 -16.33 -8.94 -4.01
N GLY A 383 -15.05 -8.89 -4.38
CA GLY A 383 -14.56 -9.37 -5.68
C GLY A 383 -14.73 -8.37 -6.84
N ASN A 384 -15.22 -7.16 -6.56
CA ASN A 384 -15.44 -6.10 -7.55
C ASN A 384 -14.16 -5.27 -7.74
N ILE A 385 -13.11 -5.90 -8.29
CA ILE A 385 -11.76 -5.33 -8.37
C ILE A 385 -11.73 -4.03 -9.15
N ASP A 386 -12.40 -3.95 -10.29
CA ASP A 386 -12.41 -2.75 -11.14
C ASP A 386 -13.08 -1.55 -10.45
N LEU A 387 -14.17 -1.78 -9.69
CA LEU A 387 -14.82 -0.73 -8.88
C LEU A 387 -13.94 -0.29 -7.72
N SER A 388 -13.22 -1.22 -7.11
CA SER A 388 -12.25 -0.90 -6.05
C SER A 388 -11.14 0.00 -6.56
N ILE A 389 -10.50 -0.38 -7.67
CA ILE A 389 -9.43 0.41 -8.30
C ILE A 389 -9.93 1.80 -8.67
N LYS A 390 -11.12 1.90 -9.28
CA LYS A 390 -11.74 3.18 -9.60
C LYS A 390 -11.94 4.04 -8.35
N SER A 391 -12.46 3.44 -7.28
CA SER A 391 -12.70 4.17 -6.03
C SER A 391 -11.41 4.68 -5.38
N PHE A 392 -10.32 3.87 -5.39
CA PHE A 392 -9.01 4.33 -4.94
C PHE A 392 -8.42 5.42 -5.85
N GLN A 393 -8.67 5.34 -7.16
CA GLN A 393 -8.27 6.39 -8.11
C GLN A 393 -8.98 7.71 -7.81
N ASP A 394 -10.28 7.67 -7.56
CA ASP A 394 -11.07 8.85 -7.18
C ASP A 394 -10.54 9.50 -5.88
N ILE A 395 -10.15 8.67 -4.88
CA ILE A 395 -9.53 9.15 -3.64
C ILE A 395 -8.20 9.86 -3.93
N MET A 396 -7.36 9.26 -4.76
CA MET A 396 -6.06 9.83 -5.15
C MET A 396 -6.23 11.17 -5.86
N ASP A 397 -7.18 11.28 -6.77
CA ASP A 397 -7.41 12.47 -7.58
C ASP A 397 -7.98 13.63 -6.76
N GLN A 398 -8.84 13.34 -5.79
CA GLN A 398 -9.50 14.35 -4.96
C GLN A 398 -8.65 14.83 -3.78
N SER A 399 -7.78 13.99 -3.23
CA SER A 399 -6.99 14.32 -2.06
C SER A 399 -5.83 15.26 -2.40
N GLN A 400 -5.59 16.26 -1.53
CA GLN A 400 -4.38 17.08 -1.55
C GLN A 400 -3.29 16.51 -0.61
N ASN A 401 -3.66 15.54 0.22
CA ASN A 401 -2.75 14.93 1.18
C ASN A 401 -1.87 13.89 0.50
N LYS A 402 -0.56 14.13 0.49
CA LYS A 402 0.43 13.22 -0.11
C LYS A 402 0.36 11.80 0.47
N VAL A 403 0.13 11.66 1.78
CA VAL A 403 0.04 10.35 2.45
C VAL A 403 -1.18 9.57 1.94
N VAL A 404 -2.32 10.25 1.81
CA VAL A 404 -3.57 9.67 1.28
C VAL A 404 -3.38 9.21 -0.17
N LYS A 405 -2.75 10.03 -1.01
CA LYS A 405 -2.46 9.67 -2.42
C LYS A 405 -1.62 8.42 -2.52
N VAL A 406 -0.52 8.36 -1.76
CA VAL A 406 0.37 7.19 -1.79
C VAL A 406 -0.33 5.95 -1.22
N SER A 407 -1.13 6.11 -0.17
CA SER A 407 -1.94 5.01 0.36
C SER A 407 -2.89 4.45 -0.70
N ALA A 408 -3.64 5.32 -1.40
CA ALA A 408 -4.56 4.92 -2.45
C ALA A 408 -3.82 4.23 -3.63
N LEU A 409 -2.71 4.79 -4.11
CA LEU A 409 -1.87 4.18 -5.14
C LEU A 409 -1.38 2.79 -4.73
N THR A 410 -0.95 2.64 -3.47
CA THR A 410 -0.49 1.35 -2.94
C THR A 410 -1.62 0.32 -2.99
N GLN A 411 -2.86 0.71 -2.62
CA GLN A 411 -4.02 -0.17 -2.70
C GLN A 411 -4.39 -0.55 -4.14
N ILE A 412 -4.27 0.38 -5.09
CA ILE A 412 -4.47 0.13 -6.53
C ILE A 412 -3.47 -0.93 -7.01
N ALA A 413 -2.19 -0.77 -6.67
CA ALA A 413 -1.14 -1.71 -7.05
C ALA A 413 -1.37 -3.10 -6.45
N ASP A 414 -1.70 -3.16 -5.17
CA ASP A 414 -2.02 -4.42 -4.49
C ASP A 414 -3.26 -5.10 -5.10
N ALA A 415 -4.31 -4.34 -5.43
CA ALA A 415 -5.50 -4.86 -6.09
C ALA A 415 -5.18 -5.43 -7.48
N TYR A 416 -4.33 -4.78 -8.26
CA TYR A 416 -3.85 -5.34 -9.54
C TYR A 416 -3.06 -6.64 -9.34
N GLN A 417 -2.19 -6.68 -8.34
CA GLN A 417 -1.39 -7.88 -8.05
C GLN A 417 -2.26 -9.06 -7.61
N ASP A 418 -3.27 -8.81 -6.77
CA ASP A 418 -4.21 -9.83 -6.29
C ASP A 418 -5.17 -10.29 -7.41
N ALA A 419 -5.45 -9.41 -8.38
CA ALA A 419 -6.19 -9.72 -9.60
C ALA A 419 -5.39 -10.53 -10.65
N GLY A 420 -4.15 -10.91 -10.36
CA GLY A 420 -3.28 -11.61 -11.31
C GLY A 420 -2.79 -10.73 -12.48
N LYS A 421 -2.72 -9.41 -12.29
CA LYS A 421 -2.25 -8.42 -13.27
C LYS A 421 -0.94 -7.78 -12.78
N PRO A 422 0.16 -8.56 -12.59
CA PRO A 422 1.38 -8.06 -11.96
C PRO A 422 2.09 -6.98 -12.77
N GLU A 423 1.89 -6.93 -14.10
CA GLU A 423 2.44 -5.88 -14.96
C GLU A 423 1.88 -4.50 -14.56
N LYS A 424 0.55 -4.40 -14.40
CA LYS A 424 -0.10 -3.16 -13.98
C LYS A 424 0.24 -2.78 -12.54
N ALA A 425 0.37 -3.78 -11.67
CA ALA A 425 0.83 -3.55 -10.30
C ALA A 425 2.24 -2.94 -10.29
N LEU A 426 3.15 -3.48 -11.11
CA LEU A 426 4.53 -3.01 -11.25
C LEU A 426 4.58 -1.55 -11.72
N GLU A 427 3.79 -1.17 -12.73
CA GLU A 427 3.72 0.22 -13.21
C GLU A 427 3.37 1.21 -12.08
N VAL A 428 2.40 0.84 -11.23
CA VAL A 428 1.97 1.70 -10.11
C VAL A 428 3.01 1.69 -8.98
N TYR A 429 3.64 0.53 -8.66
CA TYR A 429 4.73 0.50 -7.68
C TYR A 429 5.91 1.36 -8.12
N ASP A 430 6.30 1.27 -9.42
CA ASP A 430 7.37 2.09 -9.99
C ASP A 430 7.03 3.58 -9.95
N GLN A 431 5.77 3.95 -10.18
CA GLN A 431 5.29 5.32 -10.01
C GLN A 431 5.46 5.80 -8.57
N ILE A 432 5.05 4.99 -7.57
CA ILE A 432 5.18 5.38 -6.17
C ILE A 432 6.65 5.58 -5.79
N LEU A 433 7.53 4.65 -6.17
CA LEU A 433 8.96 4.73 -5.87
C LEU A 433 9.65 5.93 -6.53
N ARG A 434 9.21 6.32 -7.72
CA ARG A 434 9.74 7.48 -8.44
C ARG A 434 9.20 8.80 -7.90
N ASP A 435 7.87 8.91 -7.69
CA ASP A 435 7.20 10.17 -7.41
C ASP A 435 7.13 10.48 -5.90
N TYR A 436 7.26 9.43 -5.05
CA TYR A 436 7.12 9.50 -3.59
C TYR A 436 8.20 8.70 -2.85
N PRO A 437 9.50 8.89 -3.13
CA PRO A 437 10.59 8.06 -2.58
C PRO A 437 10.70 8.11 -1.05
N ASP A 438 10.24 9.20 -0.43
CA ASP A 438 10.30 9.41 1.03
C ASP A 438 8.98 9.06 1.75
N SER A 439 8.09 8.32 1.10
CA SER A 439 6.83 7.92 1.70
C SER A 439 7.02 6.87 2.80
N LEU A 440 6.10 6.87 3.78
CA LEU A 440 6.02 5.82 4.81
C LEU A 440 5.71 4.42 4.23
N TYR A 441 5.30 4.35 2.97
CA TYR A 441 4.97 3.10 2.28
C TYR A 441 6.11 2.60 1.38
N THR A 442 7.22 3.33 1.25
CA THR A 442 8.26 3.04 0.25
C THR A 442 8.91 1.67 0.46
N ASP A 443 9.16 1.27 1.71
CA ASP A 443 9.68 -0.05 2.04
C ASP A 443 8.69 -1.17 1.68
N TYR A 444 7.41 -0.99 2.01
CA TYR A 444 6.35 -1.92 1.62
C TYR A 444 6.21 -2.04 0.10
N VAL A 445 6.18 -0.90 -0.59
CA VAL A 445 6.06 -0.86 -2.05
C VAL A 445 7.23 -1.54 -2.72
N GLN A 446 8.46 -1.33 -2.23
CA GLN A 446 9.66 -1.98 -2.77
C GLN A 446 9.63 -3.50 -2.54
N TYR A 447 9.14 -3.94 -1.39
CA TYR A 447 8.88 -5.36 -1.12
C TYR A 447 7.87 -5.96 -2.10
N ARG A 448 6.70 -5.31 -2.27
CA ARG A 448 5.63 -5.77 -3.18
C ARG A 448 6.06 -5.75 -4.65
N GLN A 449 6.85 -4.75 -5.06
CA GLN A 449 7.50 -4.69 -6.38
C GLN A 449 8.35 -5.94 -6.63
N GLY A 450 9.19 -6.32 -5.67
CA GLY A 450 10.00 -7.54 -5.77
C GLY A 450 9.14 -8.80 -5.93
N VAL A 451 8.04 -8.90 -5.19
CA VAL A 451 7.09 -10.04 -5.31
C VAL A 451 6.38 -10.03 -6.67
N ALA A 452 5.98 -8.87 -7.18
CA ALA A 452 5.38 -8.76 -8.52
C ALA A 452 6.35 -9.21 -9.62
N LEU A 453 7.60 -8.77 -9.55
CA LEU A 453 8.67 -9.16 -10.47
C LEU A 453 8.93 -10.68 -10.45
N LEU A 454 8.86 -11.32 -9.28
CA LEU A 454 8.96 -12.78 -9.17
C LEU A 454 7.78 -13.51 -9.84
N LYS A 455 6.57 -12.98 -9.70
CA LYS A 455 5.38 -13.54 -10.39
C LYS A 455 5.47 -13.41 -11.92
N MET A 456 6.19 -12.38 -12.41
CA MET A 456 6.47 -12.15 -13.82
C MET A 456 7.71 -12.90 -14.32
N GLU A 457 8.31 -13.78 -13.52
CA GLU A 457 9.55 -14.52 -13.79
C GLU A 457 10.78 -13.63 -14.04
N LYS A 458 10.71 -12.33 -13.70
CA LYS A 458 11.82 -11.38 -13.79
C LYS A 458 12.74 -11.45 -12.57
N SER A 459 13.34 -12.63 -12.36
CA SER A 459 14.09 -12.95 -11.15
C SER A 459 15.29 -12.03 -10.90
N GLU A 460 15.93 -11.51 -11.93
CA GLU A 460 17.05 -10.58 -11.81
C GLU A 460 16.61 -9.22 -11.25
N ALA A 461 15.54 -8.66 -11.81
CA ALA A 461 14.96 -7.41 -11.33
C ALA A 461 14.41 -7.55 -9.90
N ALA A 462 13.78 -8.70 -9.59
CA ALA A 462 13.31 -9.00 -8.24
C ALA A 462 14.47 -9.01 -7.23
N THR A 463 15.59 -9.65 -7.59
CA THR A 463 16.83 -9.67 -6.78
C THR A 463 17.32 -8.25 -6.47
N LEU A 464 17.30 -7.34 -7.47
CA LEU A 464 17.69 -5.95 -7.27
C LEU A 464 16.72 -5.21 -6.35
N SER A 465 15.41 -5.41 -6.51
CA SER A 465 14.39 -4.78 -5.67
C SER A 465 14.54 -5.17 -4.19
N PHE A 466 14.69 -6.47 -3.87
CA PHE A 466 14.87 -6.93 -2.49
C PHE A 466 16.22 -6.48 -1.88
N LYS A 467 17.31 -6.46 -2.66
CA LYS A 467 18.60 -5.89 -2.21
C LYS A 467 18.50 -4.40 -1.91
N SER A 468 17.78 -3.63 -2.75
CA SER A 468 17.55 -2.22 -2.52
C SER A 468 16.71 -1.98 -1.27
N LEU A 469 15.69 -2.80 -1.02
CA LEU A 469 14.92 -2.74 0.23
C LEU A 469 15.84 -2.92 1.45
N LYS A 470 16.69 -3.93 1.44
CA LYS A 470 17.64 -4.20 2.53
C LYS A 470 18.64 -3.06 2.75
N ALA A 471 19.14 -2.47 1.68
CA ALA A 471 20.11 -1.39 1.74
C ALA A 471 19.51 -0.06 2.21
N ASN A 472 18.32 0.28 1.71
CA ASN A 472 17.69 1.58 1.93
C ASN A 472 16.84 1.61 3.21
N PHE A 473 16.27 0.47 3.63
CA PHE A 473 15.34 0.36 4.75
C PHE A 473 15.75 -0.74 5.75
N PRO A 474 16.90 -0.62 6.42
CA PRO A 474 17.45 -1.67 7.30
C PRO A 474 16.61 -1.93 8.56
N GLN A 475 15.59 -1.11 8.83
CA GLN A 475 14.64 -1.29 9.94
C GLN A 475 13.22 -1.64 9.46
N SER A 476 13.03 -1.94 8.17
CA SER A 476 11.73 -2.32 7.64
C SER A 476 11.25 -3.64 8.25
N LYS A 477 9.97 -3.67 8.61
CA LYS A 477 9.32 -4.90 9.09
C LYS A 477 9.18 -5.99 8.01
N TYR A 478 9.39 -5.64 6.74
CA TYR A 478 9.30 -6.56 5.60
C TYR A 478 10.65 -7.20 5.22
N LEU A 479 11.71 -6.95 6.00
CA LEU A 479 13.03 -7.49 5.69
C LEU A 479 13.08 -9.01 5.75
N ASN A 480 12.42 -9.63 6.72
CA ASN A 480 12.40 -11.07 6.85
C ASN A 480 11.77 -11.74 5.63
N GLU A 481 10.61 -11.26 5.22
CA GLU A 481 9.92 -11.74 4.02
C GLU A 481 10.74 -11.47 2.76
N ALA A 482 11.34 -10.30 2.66
CA ALA A 482 12.21 -9.93 1.54
C ALA A 482 13.46 -10.81 1.46
N GLU A 483 14.06 -11.20 2.58
CA GLU A 483 15.19 -12.13 2.61
C GLU A 483 14.81 -13.53 2.12
N TYR A 484 13.63 -14.02 2.50
CA TYR A 484 13.10 -15.27 1.96
C TYR A 484 12.90 -15.18 0.44
N TYR A 485 12.17 -14.14 -0.03
CA TYR A 485 11.93 -13.97 -1.46
C TYR A 485 13.19 -13.69 -2.27
N LEU A 486 14.21 -13.09 -1.67
CA LEU A 486 15.53 -12.95 -2.29
C LEU A 486 16.17 -14.31 -2.53
N GLY A 487 16.07 -15.23 -1.58
CA GLY A 487 16.50 -16.62 -1.75
C GLY A 487 15.74 -17.33 -2.87
N VAL A 488 14.42 -17.15 -2.94
CA VAL A 488 13.56 -17.64 -4.04
C VAL A 488 13.95 -17.03 -5.39
N ALA A 489 14.28 -15.73 -5.42
CA ALA A 489 14.71 -15.04 -6.64
C ALA A 489 16.01 -15.60 -7.18
N TYR A 490 17.01 -15.86 -6.31
CA TYR A 490 18.25 -16.55 -6.68
C TYR A 490 17.98 -17.96 -7.19
N PHE A 491 17.10 -18.70 -6.53
CA PHE A 491 16.70 -20.04 -6.98
C PHE A 491 16.13 -20.03 -8.40
N LYS A 492 15.16 -19.15 -8.65
CA LYS A 492 14.53 -19.00 -9.98
C LYS A 492 15.52 -18.51 -11.06
N LYS A 493 16.53 -17.75 -10.68
CA LYS A 493 17.62 -17.31 -11.56
C LYS A 493 18.60 -18.46 -11.91
N GLY A 494 18.55 -19.56 -11.20
CA GLY A 494 19.51 -20.66 -11.32
C GLY A 494 20.83 -20.44 -10.56
N ASP A 495 20.89 -19.42 -9.70
CA ASP A 495 22.02 -19.18 -8.81
C ASP A 495 21.82 -19.96 -7.49
N TRP A 496 21.99 -21.26 -7.61
CA TRP A 496 21.73 -22.20 -6.51
C TRP A 496 22.60 -21.93 -5.28
N ALA A 497 23.85 -21.48 -5.49
CA ALA A 497 24.76 -21.17 -4.40
C ALA A 497 24.30 -19.95 -3.61
N ALA A 498 23.97 -18.87 -4.31
CA ALA A 498 23.43 -17.66 -3.66
C ALA A 498 22.08 -17.92 -2.98
N SER A 499 21.21 -18.76 -3.60
CA SER A 499 19.94 -19.17 -2.99
C SER A 499 20.15 -19.92 -1.69
N ARG A 500 21.04 -20.94 -1.68
CA ARG A 500 21.39 -21.68 -0.47
C ARG A 500 21.85 -20.74 0.64
N ASP A 501 22.86 -19.90 0.36
CA ASP A 501 23.48 -19.02 1.35
C ASP A 501 22.49 -18.00 1.91
N GLN A 502 21.60 -17.47 1.06
CA GLN A 502 20.57 -16.53 1.45
C GLN A 502 19.49 -17.19 2.33
N ILE A 503 19.00 -18.38 1.95
CA ILE A 503 18.00 -19.11 2.73
C ILE A 503 18.58 -19.59 4.06
N GLU A 504 19.84 -20.09 4.09
CA GLU A 504 20.50 -20.44 5.34
C GLU A 504 20.64 -19.23 6.28
N THR A 505 20.93 -18.05 5.74
CA THR A 505 21.02 -16.81 6.51
C THR A 505 19.65 -16.40 7.04
N PHE A 506 18.63 -16.43 6.20
CA PHE A 506 17.24 -16.19 6.60
C PHE A 506 16.82 -17.11 7.75
N MET A 507 17.06 -18.40 7.64
CA MET A 507 16.67 -19.39 8.65
C MET A 507 17.38 -19.22 10.00
N LYS A 508 18.64 -18.73 10.02
CA LYS A 508 19.39 -18.45 11.26
C LYS A 508 18.80 -17.32 12.07
N GLY A 509 18.13 -16.36 11.41
CA GLY A 509 17.52 -15.19 12.04
C GLY A 509 16.10 -15.42 12.58
N LEU A 510 15.49 -16.58 12.34
CA LEU A 510 14.09 -16.81 12.62
C LEU A 510 13.81 -17.60 13.92
N PRO A 511 12.64 -17.34 14.58
CA PRO A 511 12.05 -18.28 15.54
C PRO A 511 11.75 -19.62 14.86
N LYS A 512 11.80 -20.73 15.63
CA LYS A 512 11.57 -22.09 15.11
C LYS A 512 10.20 -22.32 14.42
N THR A 513 9.26 -21.41 14.58
CA THR A 513 7.91 -21.44 13.98
C THR A 513 7.66 -20.13 13.23
N ASN A 514 8.06 -20.09 11.98
CA ASN A 514 7.73 -19.01 11.05
C ASN A 514 6.90 -19.60 9.91
N GLU A 515 6.00 -18.79 9.33
CA GLU A 515 5.13 -19.19 8.22
C GLU A 515 5.92 -19.63 6.96
N PHE A 516 7.14 -19.13 6.77
CA PHE A 516 8.00 -19.46 5.63
C PHE A 516 8.97 -20.63 5.90
N SER A 517 8.92 -21.24 7.10
CA SER A 517 9.95 -22.21 7.49
C SER A 517 9.96 -23.45 6.62
N VAL A 518 8.80 -23.97 6.25
CA VAL A 518 8.70 -25.20 5.44
C VAL A 518 9.09 -24.94 3.99
N GLU A 519 8.65 -23.82 3.41
CA GLU A 519 9.00 -23.39 2.06
C GLU A 519 10.50 -23.08 1.96
N ALA A 520 11.07 -22.44 2.99
CA ALA A 520 12.50 -22.16 3.05
C ALA A 520 13.33 -23.45 3.11
N ASP A 521 12.96 -24.41 3.95
CA ASP A 521 13.59 -25.74 3.99
C ASP A 521 13.51 -26.43 2.63
N TYR A 522 12.38 -26.30 1.93
CA TYR A 522 12.20 -26.92 0.62
C TYR A 522 13.05 -26.26 -0.47
N ILE A 523 13.08 -24.91 -0.54
CA ILE A 523 13.97 -24.18 -1.47
C ILE A 523 15.44 -24.46 -1.18
N LEU A 524 15.82 -24.58 0.09
CA LEU A 524 17.17 -24.96 0.49
C LEU A 524 17.52 -26.36 -0.01
N ALA A 525 16.62 -27.33 0.19
CA ALA A 525 16.82 -28.71 -0.29
C ALA A 525 16.96 -28.76 -1.82
N LEU A 526 16.12 -28.04 -2.56
CA LEU A 526 16.21 -27.94 -4.01
C LEU A 526 17.49 -27.25 -4.48
N SER A 527 17.92 -26.18 -3.79
CA SER A 527 19.17 -25.47 -4.12
C SER A 527 20.39 -26.38 -3.94
N ILE A 528 20.44 -27.15 -2.85
CA ILE A 528 21.48 -28.11 -2.56
C ILE A 528 21.45 -29.29 -3.53
N PHE A 529 20.27 -29.76 -3.92
CA PHE A 529 20.08 -30.76 -4.97
C PHE A 529 20.72 -30.30 -6.30
N ASN A 530 20.39 -29.08 -6.73
CA ASN A 530 20.92 -28.53 -7.98
C ASN A 530 22.41 -28.20 -7.93
N LEU A 531 22.99 -28.06 -6.75
CA LEU A 531 24.46 -27.98 -6.53
C LEU A 531 25.17 -29.36 -6.55
N GLY A 532 24.40 -30.44 -6.65
CA GLY A 532 24.92 -31.82 -6.74
C GLY A 532 25.18 -32.49 -5.40
N ASP A 533 24.89 -31.88 -4.27
CA ASP A 533 24.96 -32.52 -2.95
C ASP A 533 23.67 -33.27 -2.61
N PHE A 534 23.48 -34.38 -3.31
CA PHE A 534 22.22 -35.14 -3.23
C PHE A 534 21.96 -35.74 -1.85
N LYS A 535 23.04 -36.09 -1.10
CA LYS A 535 22.90 -36.63 0.25
C LYS A 535 22.37 -35.61 1.22
N LYS A 536 22.94 -34.39 1.22
CA LYS A 536 22.49 -33.30 2.06
C LYS A 536 21.07 -32.82 1.67
N ALA A 537 20.78 -32.82 0.37
CA ALA A 537 19.42 -32.52 -0.11
C ALA A 537 18.41 -33.53 0.43
N MET A 538 18.73 -34.82 0.41
CA MET A 538 17.88 -35.89 0.91
C MET A 538 17.62 -35.72 2.42
N GLU A 539 18.65 -35.44 3.22
CA GLU A 539 18.49 -35.16 4.66
C GLU A 539 17.53 -33.98 4.93
N LEU A 540 17.60 -32.94 4.09
CA LEU A 540 16.68 -31.78 4.20
C LEU A 540 15.24 -32.13 3.83
N PHE A 541 15.03 -32.92 2.79
CA PHE A 541 13.70 -33.42 2.45
C PHE A 541 13.11 -34.30 3.54
N GLU A 542 13.93 -35.21 4.15
CA GLU A 542 13.52 -36.03 5.28
C GLU A 542 13.19 -35.17 6.51
N ARG A 543 13.93 -34.09 6.74
CA ARG A 543 13.66 -33.10 7.80
C ARG A 543 12.30 -32.44 7.61
N ILE A 544 11.90 -32.09 6.37
CA ILE A 544 10.60 -31.52 6.08
C ILE A 544 9.49 -32.50 6.45
N ILE A 545 9.61 -33.75 6.03
CA ILE A 545 8.63 -34.80 6.31
C ILE A 545 8.46 -35.02 7.84
N THR A 546 9.56 -34.95 8.59
CA THR A 546 9.58 -35.21 10.03
C THR A 546 9.06 -34.00 10.84
N ASN A 547 9.51 -32.78 10.48
CA ASN A 547 9.22 -31.58 11.28
C ASN A 547 7.86 -30.94 10.96
N TYR A 548 7.32 -31.18 9.77
CA TYR A 548 6.07 -30.53 9.31
C TYR A 548 5.00 -31.57 8.91
N PRO A 549 4.58 -32.46 9.82
CA PRO A 549 3.68 -33.59 9.48
C PRO A 549 2.30 -33.16 8.97
N ASN A 550 1.90 -31.92 9.21
CA ASN A 550 0.61 -31.37 8.76
C ASN A 550 0.67 -30.72 7.36
N GLN A 551 1.85 -30.57 6.76
CA GLN A 551 2.08 -29.93 5.46
C GLN A 551 2.04 -30.95 4.32
N SER A 552 0.87 -31.51 4.08
CA SER A 552 0.68 -32.61 3.13
C SER A 552 1.24 -32.36 1.72
N ALA A 553 1.17 -31.14 1.21
CA ALA A 553 1.75 -30.79 -0.09
C ALA A 553 3.28 -30.90 -0.07
N MET A 554 3.94 -30.24 0.90
CA MET A 554 5.40 -30.25 1.01
C MET A 554 5.98 -31.64 1.31
N ILE A 555 5.22 -32.49 2.02
CA ILE A 555 5.60 -33.89 2.24
C ILE A 555 5.66 -34.67 0.92
N LYS A 556 4.64 -34.54 0.06
CA LYS A 556 4.62 -35.20 -1.24
C LYS A 556 5.79 -34.78 -2.12
N ASP A 557 6.02 -33.46 -2.19
CA ASP A 557 7.10 -32.89 -2.99
C ASP A 557 8.48 -33.28 -2.44
N SER A 558 8.62 -33.39 -1.09
CA SER A 558 9.83 -33.87 -0.46
C SER A 558 10.08 -35.34 -0.72
N GLU A 559 9.05 -36.21 -0.70
CA GLU A 559 9.19 -37.63 -1.08
C GLU A 559 9.60 -37.78 -2.56
N MET A 560 9.08 -36.93 -3.44
CA MET A 560 9.53 -36.82 -4.84
C MET A 560 11.01 -36.38 -4.91
N GLY A 561 11.41 -35.38 -4.12
CA GLY A 561 12.80 -34.91 -4.01
C GLY A 561 13.76 -36.03 -3.58
N ILE A 562 13.37 -36.82 -2.58
CA ILE A 562 14.15 -37.98 -2.09
C ILE A 562 14.29 -39.01 -3.23
N ALA A 563 13.22 -39.34 -3.96
CA ALA A 563 13.29 -40.28 -5.07
C ALA A 563 14.26 -39.81 -6.18
N LYS A 564 14.24 -38.51 -6.49
CA LYS A 564 15.19 -37.89 -7.43
C LYS A 564 16.62 -37.92 -6.91
N CYS A 565 16.84 -37.73 -5.60
CA CYS A 565 18.17 -37.81 -4.99
C CYS A 565 18.76 -39.24 -5.15
N PHE A 566 17.97 -40.29 -4.89
CA PHE A 566 18.42 -41.66 -5.12
C PHE A 566 18.82 -41.92 -6.57
N TYR A 567 18.06 -41.42 -7.52
CA TYR A 567 18.42 -41.54 -8.93
C TYR A 567 19.77 -40.85 -9.25
N SER A 568 19.90 -39.59 -8.80
CA SER A 568 21.14 -38.81 -9.03
C SER A 568 22.38 -39.39 -8.34
N LEU A 569 22.18 -40.15 -7.28
CA LEU A 569 23.25 -40.92 -6.61
C LEU A 569 23.61 -42.22 -7.35
N GLY A 570 22.93 -42.57 -8.43
CA GLY A 570 23.13 -43.83 -9.16
C GLY A 570 22.36 -45.00 -8.55
N GLU A 571 21.55 -44.79 -7.56
CA GLU A 571 20.75 -45.82 -6.87
C GLU A 571 19.39 -46.02 -7.54
N GLY A 572 19.41 -46.30 -8.85
CA GLY A 572 18.24 -46.37 -9.70
C GLY A 572 17.14 -47.32 -9.21
N LYS A 573 17.52 -48.49 -8.65
CA LYS A 573 16.54 -49.47 -8.11
C LYS A 573 15.74 -48.89 -6.92
N GLU A 574 16.40 -48.17 -6.02
CA GLU A 574 15.71 -47.55 -4.88
C GLU A 574 14.87 -46.34 -5.37
N ALA A 575 15.35 -45.56 -6.34
CA ALA A 575 14.60 -44.50 -6.97
C ALA A 575 13.29 -45.04 -7.57
N ILE A 576 13.33 -46.05 -8.40
CA ILE A 576 12.14 -46.70 -9.00
C ILE A 576 11.17 -47.16 -7.90
N LYS A 577 11.66 -47.78 -6.85
CA LYS A 577 10.84 -48.23 -5.72
C LYS A 577 10.13 -47.04 -5.05
N ARG A 578 10.83 -45.92 -4.82
CA ARG A 578 10.28 -44.70 -4.21
C ARG A 578 9.22 -44.06 -5.10
N PHE A 579 9.45 -43.94 -6.41
CA PHE A 579 8.45 -43.43 -7.34
C PHE A 579 7.17 -44.32 -7.38
N LYS A 580 7.32 -45.64 -7.31
CA LYS A 580 6.19 -46.56 -7.19
C LYS A 580 5.41 -46.41 -5.89
N ILE A 581 6.09 -46.14 -4.78
CA ILE A 581 5.46 -45.84 -3.48
C ILE A 581 4.65 -44.55 -3.57
N ILE A 582 5.17 -43.49 -4.23
CA ILE A 582 4.46 -42.23 -4.45
C ILE A 582 3.17 -42.47 -5.22
N LEU A 583 3.21 -43.24 -6.31
CA LEU A 583 2.02 -43.61 -7.08
C LEU A 583 0.95 -44.32 -6.24
N TYR A 584 1.37 -45.23 -5.38
CA TYR A 584 0.44 -45.94 -4.51
C TYR A 584 -0.14 -45.08 -3.41
N LYS A 585 0.70 -44.20 -2.79
CA LYS A 585 0.35 -43.40 -1.63
C LYS A 585 -0.50 -42.18 -1.99
N TYR A 586 -0.29 -41.60 -3.19
CA TYR A 586 -0.90 -40.36 -3.60
C TYR A 586 -1.61 -40.45 -4.96
N PRO A 587 -2.51 -41.40 -5.16
CA PRO A 587 -3.14 -41.63 -6.46
C PRO A 587 -3.89 -40.39 -6.95
N LYS A 588 -3.87 -40.15 -8.27
CA LYS A 588 -4.55 -39.02 -8.92
C LYS A 588 -4.09 -37.62 -8.47
N THR A 589 -2.92 -37.49 -7.88
CA THR A 589 -2.29 -36.19 -7.55
C THR A 589 -1.30 -35.80 -8.64
N GLU A 590 -0.96 -34.50 -8.70
CA GLU A 590 0.08 -34.00 -9.59
C GLU A 590 1.43 -34.69 -9.32
N THR A 591 1.78 -34.88 -8.06
CA THR A 591 3.00 -35.63 -7.66
C THR A 591 3.00 -37.06 -8.21
N ALA A 592 1.86 -37.76 -8.24
CA ALA A 592 1.76 -39.07 -8.85
C ALA A 592 1.86 -38.99 -10.38
N SER A 593 1.28 -37.97 -11.02
CA SER A 593 1.44 -37.66 -12.44
C SER A 593 2.93 -37.52 -12.81
N ASP A 594 3.70 -36.78 -12.04
CA ASP A 594 5.12 -36.62 -12.27
C ASP A 594 5.93 -37.89 -12.01
N ALA A 595 5.56 -38.65 -10.99
CA ALA A 595 6.20 -39.90 -10.66
C ALA A 595 6.02 -40.97 -11.77
N ILE A 596 4.81 -41.10 -12.36
CA ILE A 596 4.57 -42.08 -13.42
C ILE A 596 5.25 -41.65 -14.71
N LEU A 597 5.28 -40.37 -15.04
CA LEU A 597 6.04 -39.89 -16.21
C LEU A 597 7.52 -40.15 -16.04
N TRP A 598 8.07 -39.86 -14.85
CA TRP A 598 9.48 -40.18 -14.60
C TRP A 598 9.79 -41.67 -14.76
N LEU A 599 8.89 -42.57 -14.28
CA LEU A 599 9.07 -44.02 -14.46
C LEU A 599 8.99 -44.42 -15.94
N ALA A 600 8.12 -43.77 -16.73
CA ALA A 600 8.00 -44.00 -18.16
C ALA A 600 9.26 -43.53 -18.92
N ASP A 601 9.69 -42.32 -18.66
CA ASP A 601 10.90 -41.73 -19.28
C ASP A 601 12.15 -42.53 -18.94
N HIS A 602 12.33 -42.91 -17.68
CA HIS A 602 13.44 -43.72 -17.25
C HIS A 602 13.46 -45.11 -17.91
N ALA A 603 12.25 -45.75 -18.09
CA ALA A 603 12.13 -47.02 -18.80
C ALA A 603 12.46 -46.86 -20.29
N LEU A 604 12.06 -45.74 -20.89
CA LEU A 604 12.36 -45.43 -22.31
C LEU A 604 13.89 -45.22 -22.49
N GLU A 605 14.56 -44.45 -21.63
CA GLU A 605 16.00 -44.27 -21.65
C GLU A 605 16.79 -45.57 -21.46
N ALA A 606 16.26 -46.44 -20.60
CA ALA A 606 16.86 -47.79 -20.41
C ALA A 606 16.53 -48.76 -21.54
N SER A 607 15.81 -48.29 -22.58
CA SER A 607 15.32 -49.17 -23.70
C SER A 607 14.39 -50.29 -23.24
N ASP A 608 13.76 -50.13 -22.06
CA ASP A 608 12.69 -51.01 -21.57
C ASP A 608 11.33 -50.53 -22.10
N PHE A 609 11.16 -50.78 -23.41
CA PHE A 609 9.98 -50.24 -24.14
C PHE A 609 8.66 -50.79 -23.59
N GLU A 610 8.67 -52.03 -23.03
CA GLU A 610 7.44 -52.63 -22.49
C GLU A 610 6.93 -51.84 -21.27
N ASN A 611 7.82 -51.56 -20.33
CA ASN A 611 7.46 -50.79 -19.15
C ASN A 611 7.21 -49.30 -19.49
N ALA A 612 7.98 -48.70 -20.40
CA ALA A 612 7.72 -47.32 -20.87
C ALA A 612 6.31 -47.20 -21.44
N ILE A 613 5.91 -48.06 -22.34
CA ILE A 613 4.56 -48.10 -22.94
C ILE A 613 3.49 -48.28 -21.86
N LEU A 614 3.71 -49.21 -20.93
CA LEU A 614 2.77 -49.42 -19.82
C LEU A 614 2.54 -48.16 -18.97
N TYR A 615 3.60 -47.50 -18.56
CA TYR A 615 3.51 -46.30 -17.72
C TYR A 615 2.92 -45.09 -18.48
N TYR A 616 3.28 -44.86 -19.75
CA TYR A 616 2.65 -43.79 -20.54
C TYR A 616 1.16 -44.07 -20.77
N GLN A 617 0.77 -45.31 -21.04
CA GLN A 617 -0.64 -45.66 -21.16
C GLN A 617 -1.40 -45.46 -19.86
N GLN A 618 -0.81 -45.85 -18.72
CA GLN A 618 -1.39 -45.63 -17.41
C GLN A 618 -1.54 -44.14 -17.16
N PHE A 619 -0.50 -43.33 -17.47
CA PHE A 619 -0.57 -41.85 -17.33
C PHE A 619 -1.72 -41.29 -18.15
N LEU A 620 -1.85 -41.65 -19.42
CA LEU A 620 -2.90 -41.15 -20.32
C LEU A 620 -4.31 -41.53 -19.84
N ASN A 621 -4.44 -42.70 -19.20
CA ASN A 621 -5.69 -43.14 -18.61
C ASN A 621 -6.04 -42.39 -17.32
N ASP A 622 -5.07 -42.25 -16.39
CA ASP A 622 -5.32 -41.76 -15.05
C ASP A 622 -5.30 -40.22 -14.97
N PHE A 623 -4.60 -39.55 -15.91
CA PHE A 623 -4.36 -38.10 -15.96
C PHE A 623 -4.74 -37.46 -17.31
N SER A 624 -5.84 -37.91 -17.93
CA SER A 624 -6.29 -37.42 -19.24
C SER A 624 -6.55 -35.90 -19.32
N GLY A 625 -6.70 -35.21 -18.19
CA GLY A 625 -6.86 -33.75 -18.12
C GLY A 625 -5.56 -32.99 -17.86
N SER A 626 -4.41 -33.65 -17.79
CA SER A 626 -3.12 -32.98 -17.55
C SER A 626 -2.64 -32.23 -18.79
N GLU A 627 -1.99 -31.10 -18.60
CA GLU A 627 -1.30 -30.35 -19.66
C GLU A 627 -0.16 -31.17 -20.31
N LYS A 628 0.33 -32.22 -19.64
CA LYS A 628 1.40 -33.11 -20.11
C LYS A 628 0.92 -34.23 -21.04
N VAL A 629 -0.40 -34.34 -21.31
CA VAL A 629 -0.98 -35.41 -22.15
C VAL A 629 -0.35 -35.43 -23.53
N SER A 630 -0.19 -34.30 -24.17
CA SER A 630 0.39 -34.24 -25.53
C SER A 630 1.88 -34.67 -25.53
N VAL A 631 2.65 -34.35 -24.48
CA VAL A 631 4.03 -34.85 -24.32
C VAL A 631 4.03 -36.37 -24.14
N ALA A 632 3.13 -36.88 -23.29
CA ALA A 632 3.02 -38.33 -23.08
C ALA A 632 2.64 -39.10 -24.37
N HIS A 633 1.79 -38.52 -25.24
CA HIS A 633 1.50 -39.10 -26.57
C HIS A 633 2.74 -39.10 -27.47
N LEU A 634 3.56 -38.06 -27.44
CA LEU A 634 4.82 -38.02 -28.20
C LEU A 634 5.77 -39.13 -27.76
N GLU A 635 6.05 -39.22 -26.47
CA GLU A 635 7.00 -40.17 -25.91
C GLU A 635 6.47 -41.63 -26.08
N LEU A 636 5.17 -41.86 -25.90
CA LEU A 636 4.55 -43.15 -26.16
C LEU A 636 4.65 -43.51 -27.66
N GLY A 637 4.48 -42.54 -28.55
CA GLY A 637 4.67 -42.72 -29.98
C GLY A 637 6.14 -43.11 -30.30
N GLN A 638 7.11 -42.46 -29.68
CA GLN A 638 8.53 -42.80 -29.83
C GLN A 638 8.88 -44.17 -29.24
N ALA A 639 8.29 -44.54 -28.10
CA ALA A 639 8.45 -45.86 -27.51
C ALA A 639 7.92 -46.95 -28.45
N TYR A 640 6.75 -46.77 -29.05
CA TYR A 640 6.23 -47.70 -30.07
C TYR A 640 7.10 -47.71 -31.33
N GLN A 641 7.61 -46.57 -31.78
CA GLN A 641 8.51 -46.51 -32.94
C GLN A 641 9.81 -47.26 -32.67
N ALA A 642 10.38 -47.13 -31.47
CA ALA A 642 11.61 -47.85 -31.06
C ALA A 642 11.35 -49.36 -30.99
N GLN A 643 10.17 -49.79 -30.59
CA GLN A 643 9.74 -51.21 -30.60
C GLN A 643 9.45 -51.72 -32.00
N GLY A 644 9.37 -50.87 -33.02
CA GLY A 644 8.96 -51.25 -34.40
C GLY A 644 7.45 -51.37 -34.60
N ALA A 645 6.66 -50.97 -33.67
CA ALA A 645 5.19 -50.99 -33.74
C ALA A 645 4.66 -49.69 -34.40
N TYR A 646 4.98 -49.47 -35.69
CA TYR A 646 4.79 -48.24 -36.42
C TYR A 646 3.34 -47.79 -36.49
N ASP A 647 2.40 -48.68 -36.70
CA ASP A 647 0.95 -48.35 -36.71
C ASP A 647 0.49 -47.74 -35.38
N LYS A 648 0.92 -48.33 -34.24
CA LYS A 648 0.59 -47.82 -32.91
C LYS A 648 1.25 -46.48 -32.66
N ALA A 649 2.52 -46.33 -33.11
CA ALA A 649 3.24 -45.06 -33.02
C ALA A 649 2.51 -43.94 -33.76
N LEU A 650 2.12 -44.19 -35.03
CA LEU A 650 1.38 -43.22 -35.82
C LEU A 650 0.04 -42.84 -35.19
N ASN A 651 -0.69 -43.79 -34.57
CA ASN A 651 -1.94 -43.51 -33.89
C ASN A 651 -1.74 -42.55 -32.69
N GLN A 652 -0.64 -42.66 -31.95
CA GLN A 652 -0.36 -41.76 -30.83
C GLN A 652 0.12 -40.38 -31.32
N LEU A 653 1.05 -40.35 -32.27
CA LEU A 653 1.62 -39.13 -32.79
C LEU A 653 0.60 -38.22 -33.51
N LYS A 654 -0.39 -38.83 -34.20
CA LYS A 654 -1.47 -38.09 -34.86
C LYS A 654 -2.42 -37.38 -33.92
N LEU A 655 -2.47 -37.75 -32.64
CA LEU A 655 -3.25 -37.03 -31.61
C LEU A 655 -2.65 -35.68 -31.24
N ILE A 656 -1.38 -35.40 -31.63
CA ILE A 656 -0.70 -34.14 -31.40
C ILE A 656 -0.87 -33.28 -32.67
N ASP A 657 -2.03 -32.66 -32.79
CA ASP A 657 -2.39 -31.86 -33.99
C ASP A 657 -2.70 -30.40 -33.66
N ASP A 658 -2.12 -29.87 -32.55
CA ASP A 658 -2.24 -28.48 -32.18
C ASP A 658 -1.02 -27.66 -32.64
N PRO A 659 -1.17 -26.84 -33.70
CA PRO A 659 -0.10 -26.02 -34.23
C PRO A 659 0.27 -24.81 -33.33
N SER A 660 -0.48 -24.51 -32.26
CA SER A 660 -0.17 -23.45 -31.33
C SER A 660 1.09 -23.78 -30.50
N ASN A 661 1.28 -25.06 -30.16
CA ASN A 661 2.52 -25.57 -29.58
C ASN A 661 3.46 -26.04 -30.71
N LYS A 662 4.13 -25.06 -31.32
CA LYS A 662 4.99 -25.28 -32.50
C LYS A 662 6.07 -26.34 -32.29
N GLU A 663 6.69 -26.39 -31.12
CA GLU A 663 7.76 -27.33 -30.82
C GLU A 663 7.24 -28.78 -30.76
N LEU A 664 6.19 -29.01 -29.96
CA LEU A 664 5.64 -30.36 -29.80
C LEU A 664 5.03 -30.86 -31.09
N TYR A 665 4.30 -30.01 -31.81
CA TYR A 665 3.73 -30.31 -33.13
C TYR A 665 4.83 -30.70 -34.14
N ALA A 666 5.91 -29.94 -34.21
CA ALA A 666 7.02 -30.24 -35.11
C ALA A 666 7.69 -31.55 -34.76
N LYS A 667 7.96 -31.82 -33.47
CA LYS A 667 8.54 -33.11 -33.03
C LYS A 667 7.66 -34.31 -33.40
N ALA A 668 6.34 -34.16 -33.20
CA ALA A 668 5.41 -35.23 -33.58
C ALA A 668 5.37 -35.47 -35.10
N LYS A 669 5.31 -34.42 -35.92
CA LYS A 669 5.33 -34.52 -37.38
C LYS A 669 6.66 -35.05 -37.90
N LEU A 670 7.81 -34.68 -37.29
CA LEU A 670 9.11 -35.28 -37.59
C LEU A 670 9.12 -36.79 -37.34
N ALA A 671 8.61 -37.22 -36.17
CA ALA A 671 8.52 -38.65 -35.85
C ALA A 671 7.61 -39.41 -36.82
N ILE A 672 6.47 -38.85 -37.23
CA ILE A 672 5.58 -39.42 -38.25
C ILE A 672 6.31 -39.56 -39.57
N ALA A 673 6.99 -38.54 -40.05
CA ALA A 673 7.74 -38.56 -41.28
C ALA A 673 8.92 -39.55 -41.27
N ASP A 674 9.61 -39.64 -40.11
CA ASP A 674 10.68 -40.65 -39.94
C ASP A 674 10.13 -42.10 -40.00
N ILE A 675 8.91 -42.33 -39.50
CA ILE A 675 8.24 -43.64 -39.62
C ILE A 675 7.94 -43.94 -41.10
N PHE A 676 7.33 -43.03 -41.84
CA PHE A 676 7.06 -43.20 -43.26
C PHE A 676 8.34 -43.48 -44.06
N SER A 677 9.42 -42.77 -43.69
CA SER A 677 10.72 -43.01 -44.34
C SER A 677 11.26 -44.41 -44.11
N LYS A 678 11.06 -44.98 -42.87
CA LYS A 678 11.48 -46.34 -42.52
C LYS A 678 10.57 -47.41 -43.14
N GLU A 679 9.30 -47.15 -43.33
CA GLU A 679 8.33 -48.05 -43.97
C GLU A 679 8.41 -48.06 -45.51
N LEU A 680 9.42 -47.40 -46.10
CA LEU A 680 9.62 -47.28 -47.54
C LEU A 680 8.48 -46.53 -48.27
N ASP A 681 7.88 -45.56 -47.57
CA ASP A 681 6.93 -44.62 -48.13
C ASP A 681 7.52 -43.18 -48.21
N PRO A 682 8.46 -43.00 -49.14
CA PRO A 682 9.20 -41.73 -49.23
C PRO A 682 8.33 -40.54 -49.64
N GLU A 683 7.23 -40.81 -50.33
CA GLU A 683 6.33 -39.73 -50.81
C GLU A 683 5.59 -39.10 -49.61
N ASN A 684 4.95 -39.92 -48.75
CA ASN A 684 4.28 -39.43 -47.56
C ASN A 684 5.29 -38.82 -46.54
N ALA A 685 6.51 -39.38 -46.46
CA ALA A 685 7.57 -38.79 -45.65
C ALA A 685 7.89 -37.35 -46.11
N ILE A 686 8.13 -37.17 -47.43
CA ILE A 686 8.47 -35.86 -48.01
C ILE A 686 7.31 -34.87 -47.80
N VAL A 687 6.08 -35.23 -48.04
CA VAL A 687 4.90 -34.37 -47.83
C VAL A 687 4.80 -33.93 -46.38
N THR A 688 5.03 -34.87 -45.45
CA THR A 688 4.98 -34.56 -43.99
C THR A 688 6.09 -33.60 -43.61
N TYR A 689 7.33 -33.81 -44.07
CA TYR A 689 8.42 -32.84 -43.82
C TYR A 689 8.18 -31.48 -44.46
N GLN A 690 7.57 -31.43 -45.68
CA GLN A 690 7.22 -30.15 -46.31
C GLN A 690 6.20 -29.35 -45.48
N ASN A 691 5.24 -30.04 -44.85
CA ASN A 691 4.31 -29.36 -43.92
C ASN A 691 5.03 -28.72 -42.74
N ILE A 692 6.08 -29.36 -42.22
CA ILE A 692 6.93 -28.77 -41.15
C ILE A 692 7.64 -27.49 -41.64
N THR A 693 8.19 -27.53 -42.89
CA THR A 693 8.90 -26.34 -43.44
C THR A 693 7.97 -25.16 -43.63
N ALA A 694 6.66 -25.37 -43.80
CA ALA A 694 5.66 -24.33 -43.95
C ALA A 694 5.17 -23.77 -42.60
N SER A 695 5.04 -24.61 -41.56
CA SER A 695 4.36 -24.31 -40.32
C SER A 695 5.31 -23.98 -39.14
N CYS A 696 6.52 -24.54 -39.16
CA CYS A 696 7.46 -24.53 -38.03
C CYS A 696 8.84 -23.97 -38.43
N PRO A 697 9.04 -22.65 -38.43
CA PRO A 697 10.29 -22.03 -38.90
C PRO A 697 11.57 -22.57 -38.23
N ASP A 698 11.52 -22.88 -36.95
CA ASP A 698 12.67 -23.35 -36.14
C ASP A 698 13.11 -24.76 -36.54
N PHE A 699 12.22 -25.59 -37.08
CA PHE A 699 12.46 -26.96 -37.55
C PHE A 699 12.59 -27.07 -39.06
N LYS A 700 12.49 -26.00 -39.78
CA LYS A 700 12.49 -25.90 -41.23
C LYS A 700 13.72 -26.53 -41.85
N ARG A 701 14.88 -26.29 -41.25
CA ARG A 701 16.15 -26.80 -41.72
C ARG A 701 16.25 -28.32 -41.54
N ASP A 702 15.91 -28.86 -40.37
CA ASP A 702 16.00 -30.27 -40.07
C ASP A 702 15.08 -31.08 -41.03
N ALA A 703 13.92 -30.53 -41.31
CA ALA A 703 13.00 -31.10 -42.28
C ALA A 703 13.60 -31.12 -43.71
N TYR A 704 14.26 -30.02 -44.15
CA TYR A 704 14.91 -30.00 -45.46
C TYR A 704 16.09 -30.97 -45.57
N VAL A 705 16.89 -31.12 -44.49
CA VAL A 705 17.97 -32.12 -44.42
C VAL A 705 17.43 -33.55 -44.61
N LYS A 706 16.33 -33.86 -43.95
CA LYS A 706 15.67 -35.15 -44.06
C LYS A 706 15.06 -35.38 -45.49
N ILE A 707 14.45 -34.38 -46.07
CA ILE A 707 13.98 -34.42 -47.48
C ILE A 707 15.15 -34.67 -48.41
N ALA A 708 16.25 -33.95 -48.21
CA ALA A 708 17.45 -34.11 -49.03
C ALA A 708 18.04 -35.54 -48.94
N ALA A 709 18.07 -36.11 -47.73
CA ALA A 709 18.53 -37.46 -47.50
C ALA A 709 17.64 -38.52 -48.24
N ILE A 710 16.31 -38.33 -48.23
CA ILE A 710 15.37 -39.21 -48.98
C ILE A 710 15.59 -39.09 -50.47
N TYR A 711 15.73 -37.90 -51.01
CA TYR A 711 16.03 -37.71 -52.44
C TYR A 711 17.39 -38.29 -52.83
N LYS A 712 18.43 -38.10 -51.98
CA LYS A 712 19.75 -38.72 -52.17
C LYS A 712 19.66 -40.24 -52.29
N ASN A 713 18.96 -40.90 -51.31
CA ASN A 713 18.81 -42.34 -51.32
C ASN A 713 18.04 -42.89 -52.53
N ASN A 714 17.12 -42.08 -53.05
CA ASN A 714 16.31 -42.40 -54.22
C ASN A 714 17.04 -41.94 -55.54
N GLN A 715 18.28 -41.55 -55.47
CA GLN A 715 19.09 -41.11 -56.63
C GLN A 715 18.53 -39.86 -57.39
N LYS A 716 17.64 -39.12 -56.70
CA LYS A 716 17.01 -37.89 -57.24
C LYS A 716 17.90 -36.67 -56.84
N TYR A 717 19.09 -36.67 -57.40
CA TYR A 717 20.15 -35.71 -56.94
C TYR A 717 19.83 -34.25 -57.12
N ASP A 718 19.13 -33.88 -58.23
CA ASP A 718 18.74 -32.46 -58.41
C ASP A 718 17.79 -31.95 -57.32
N GLN A 719 16.82 -32.80 -56.87
CA GLN A 719 15.93 -32.47 -55.80
C GLN A 719 16.64 -32.49 -54.45
N ALA A 720 17.63 -33.38 -54.25
CA ALA A 720 18.49 -33.38 -53.08
C ALA A 720 19.30 -32.07 -52.97
N VAL A 721 19.87 -31.60 -54.11
CA VAL A 721 20.58 -30.28 -54.13
C VAL A 721 19.66 -29.15 -53.72
N GLU A 722 18.44 -29.06 -54.27
CA GLU A 722 17.50 -28.03 -53.93
C GLU A 722 17.14 -28.07 -52.43
N ALA A 723 16.90 -29.24 -51.86
CA ALA A 723 16.59 -29.40 -50.46
C ALA A 723 17.74 -29.01 -49.54
N TYR A 724 18.98 -29.39 -49.84
CA TYR A 724 20.18 -28.95 -49.09
C TYR A 724 20.39 -27.44 -49.18
N GLN A 725 20.18 -26.84 -50.36
CA GLN A 725 20.25 -25.37 -50.51
C GLN A 725 19.20 -24.69 -49.64
N ASN A 726 17.97 -25.19 -49.61
CA ASN A 726 16.92 -24.68 -48.75
C ASN A 726 17.23 -24.84 -47.25
N ALA A 727 17.92 -25.93 -46.85
CA ALA A 727 18.39 -26.13 -45.50
C ALA A 727 19.48 -25.10 -45.11
N LEU A 728 20.42 -24.78 -45.99
CA LEU A 728 21.44 -23.77 -45.80
C LEU A 728 20.89 -22.34 -45.72
N ASN A 729 19.82 -22.07 -46.49
CA ASN A 729 19.14 -20.76 -46.50
C ASN A 729 18.15 -20.55 -45.34
N ALA A 730 17.81 -21.56 -44.59
CA ALA A 730 16.95 -21.47 -43.42
C ALA A 730 17.69 -20.71 -42.31
N GLN A 731 17.22 -19.49 -42.00
CA GLN A 731 17.78 -18.62 -40.94
C GLN A 731 17.45 -19.18 -39.56
N VAL A 732 18.14 -20.17 -39.11
CA VAL A 732 18.06 -20.70 -37.74
C VAL A 732 19.49 -20.64 -37.17
N GLY A 733 19.61 -20.13 -35.96
CA GLY A 733 20.91 -19.99 -35.25
C GLY A 733 21.65 -21.31 -35.16
N LEU A 734 22.78 -21.44 -35.89
CA LEU A 734 23.57 -22.67 -35.96
C LEU A 734 24.94 -22.49 -35.37
N SER A 735 25.47 -23.61 -34.85
CA SER A 735 26.91 -23.73 -34.66
C SER A 735 27.64 -23.75 -36.01
N GLU A 736 28.86 -23.21 -36.03
CA GLU A 736 29.75 -23.23 -37.22
C GLU A 736 29.94 -24.65 -37.76
N PHE A 737 30.02 -25.63 -36.85
CA PHE A 737 30.13 -27.06 -37.19
C PHE A 737 28.96 -27.60 -37.99
N GLN A 738 27.73 -27.25 -37.63
CA GLN A 738 26.52 -27.72 -38.35
C GLN A 738 26.42 -27.12 -39.78
N ASN A 739 26.85 -25.87 -39.91
CA ASN A 739 26.85 -25.20 -41.22
C ASN A 739 27.88 -25.82 -42.15
N VAL A 740 29.07 -26.15 -41.67
CA VAL A 740 30.11 -26.74 -42.45
C VAL A 740 29.76 -28.13 -42.93
N GLN A 741 29.10 -28.92 -42.07
CA GLN A 741 28.58 -30.24 -42.43
C GLN A 741 27.59 -30.17 -43.60
N LEU A 742 26.55 -29.29 -43.48
CA LEU A 742 25.59 -29.11 -44.55
C LEU A 742 26.20 -28.62 -45.86
N GLN A 743 27.21 -27.75 -45.81
CA GLN A 743 27.94 -27.28 -46.99
C GLN A 743 28.71 -28.44 -47.63
N PHE A 744 29.25 -29.37 -46.82
CA PHE A 744 29.96 -30.55 -47.32
C PHE A 744 28.97 -31.54 -47.96
N ASP A 745 27.85 -31.78 -47.33
CA ASP A 745 26.80 -32.68 -47.84
C ASP A 745 26.24 -32.15 -49.18
N LEU A 746 26.04 -30.85 -49.31
CA LEU A 746 25.66 -30.24 -50.60
C LEU A 746 26.74 -30.45 -51.68
N ALA A 747 28.03 -30.30 -51.34
CA ALA A 747 29.11 -30.54 -52.30
C ALA A 747 29.17 -32.02 -52.72
N ASP A 748 28.99 -32.96 -51.79
CA ASP A 748 28.95 -34.40 -52.06
C ASP A 748 27.78 -34.80 -53.00
N ILE A 749 26.60 -34.17 -52.82
CA ILE A 749 25.48 -34.43 -53.74
C ILE A 749 25.75 -33.88 -55.14
N TYR A 750 26.38 -32.69 -55.30
CA TYR A 750 26.81 -32.21 -56.60
C TYR A 750 27.80 -33.18 -57.26
N GLU A 751 28.73 -33.75 -56.50
CA GLU A 751 29.69 -34.74 -56.99
C GLU A 751 28.94 -36.00 -57.46
N MET A 752 28.00 -36.51 -56.64
CA MET A 752 27.17 -37.68 -56.97
C MET A 752 26.26 -37.45 -58.20
N ALA A 753 25.82 -36.23 -58.40
CA ALA A 753 25.05 -35.83 -59.60
C ALA A 753 25.93 -35.61 -60.86
N ASN A 754 27.19 -35.87 -60.76
CA ASN A 754 28.21 -35.62 -61.79
C ASN A 754 28.32 -34.14 -62.22
N LYS A 755 27.91 -33.20 -61.33
CA LYS A 755 28.02 -31.74 -61.50
C LYS A 755 29.32 -31.26 -60.89
N LEU A 756 30.42 -31.63 -61.50
CA LEU A 756 31.76 -31.47 -60.93
C LEU A 756 32.22 -30.04 -60.79
N ASP A 757 31.71 -29.10 -61.57
CA ASP A 757 32.02 -27.68 -61.44
C ASP A 757 31.36 -27.08 -60.22
N GLU A 758 30.07 -27.37 -60.00
CA GLU A 758 29.29 -26.96 -58.85
C GLU A 758 29.85 -27.61 -57.57
N ALA A 759 30.18 -28.91 -57.60
CA ALA A 759 30.86 -29.62 -56.52
C ALA A 759 32.16 -28.91 -56.15
N THR A 760 32.99 -28.56 -57.12
CA THR A 760 34.23 -27.82 -56.88
C THR A 760 33.96 -26.51 -56.15
N GLN A 761 33.01 -25.69 -56.61
CA GLN A 761 32.64 -24.44 -55.96
C GLN A 761 32.13 -24.66 -54.52
N ALA A 762 31.31 -25.68 -54.35
CA ALA A 762 30.72 -25.97 -53.04
C ALA A 762 31.75 -26.45 -52.01
N TYR A 763 32.68 -27.33 -52.41
CA TYR A 763 33.79 -27.73 -51.53
C TYR A 763 34.76 -26.57 -51.22
N LEU A 764 35.05 -25.69 -52.18
CA LEU A 764 35.91 -24.53 -51.96
C LEU A 764 35.33 -23.55 -50.92
N LYS A 765 34.04 -23.43 -50.80
CA LYS A 765 33.42 -22.59 -49.79
C LYS A 765 33.81 -23.04 -48.35
N ILE A 766 34.04 -24.33 -48.11
CA ILE A 766 34.30 -24.84 -46.76
C ILE A 766 35.55 -24.19 -46.15
N PRO A 767 36.77 -24.31 -46.70
CA PRO A 767 37.95 -23.71 -46.09
C PRO A 767 37.95 -22.17 -46.10
N TYR A 768 37.15 -21.52 -46.96
CA TYR A 768 37.07 -20.06 -46.98
C TYR A 768 36.05 -19.48 -46.00
N LEU A 769 34.91 -20.13 -45.83
CA LEU A 769 33.85 -19.67 -44.92
C LEU A 769 34.04 -20.16 -43.49
N TYR A 770 34.68 -21.35 -43.31
CA TYR A 770 34.83 -22.03 -42.05
C TYR A 770 36.30 -22.37 -41.76
N PRO A 771 37.24 -21.39 -41.72
CA PRO A 771 38.69 -21.63 -41.63
C PRO A 771 39.11 -22.33 -40.31
N LYS A 772 38.29 -22.31 -39.28
CA LYS A 772 38.55 -22.96 -37.99
C LYS A 772 38.25 -24.47 -38.01
N GLU A 773 37.41 -24.88 -38.94
CA GLU A 773 37.00 -26.28 -39.12
C GLU A 773 38.00 -27.05 -39.98
N ILE A 774 39.20 -27.29 -39.43
CA ILE A 774 40.37 -27.86 -40.14
C ILE A 774 40.03 -29.25 -40.71
N SER A 775 39.36 -30.12 -39.92
CA SER A 775 38.99 -31.45 -40.38
C SER A 775 38.09 -31.45 -41.64
N TRP A 776 37.09 -30.58 -41.67
CA TRP A 776 36.21 -30.43 -42.83
C TRP A 776 36.91 -29.80 -44.02
N SER A 777 37.81 -28.81 -43.78
CA SER A 777 38.65 -28.20 -44.83
C SER A 777 39.57 -29.24 -45.44
N THR A 778 40.17 -30.13 -44.66
CA THR A 778 41.00 -31.25 -45.14
C THR A 778 40.17 -32.19 -46.02
N LYS A 779 39.01 -32.62 -45.58
CA LYS A 779 38.11 -33.46 -46.38
C LYS A 779 37.72 -32.81 -47.69
N ALA A 780 37.37 -31.52 -47.64
CA ALA A 780 36.99 -30.76 -48.84
C ALA A 780 38.13 -30.69 -49.85
N TYR A 781 39.37 -30.36 -49.38
CA TYR A 781 40.54 -30.34 -50.27
C TYR A 781 40.91 -31.70 -50.87
N LEU A 782 40.75 -32.81 -50.12
CA LEU A 782 40.95 -34.12 -50.64
C LEU A 782 39.94 -34.50 -51.74
N ARG A 783 38.68 -34.15 -51.55
CA ARG A 783 37.65 -34.33 -52.58
C ARG A 783 37.92 -33.47 -53.81
N LEU A 784 38.33 -32.23 -53.65
CA LEU A 784 38.74 -31.34 -54.74
C LEU A 784 39.95 -31.88 -55.47
N GLY A 785 40.97 -32.40 -54.76
CA GLY A 785 42.12 -33.01 -55.40
C GLY A 785 41.74 -34.16 -56.31
N ARG A 786 40.86 -35.05 -55.85
CA ARG A 786 40.28 -36.12 -56.66
C ARG A 786 39.49 -35.66 -57.89
N ILE A 787 38.59 -34.70 -57.70
CA ILE A 787 37.80 -34.09 -58.80
C ILE A 787 38.73 -33.51 -59.87
N PHE A 788 39.81 -32.79 -59.48
CA PHE A 788 40.79 -32.24 -60.43
C PHE A 788 41.61 -33.31 -61.11
N GLU A 789 41.96 -34.39 -60.42
CA GLU A 789 42.65 -35.54 -61.08
C GLU A 789 41.76 -36.21 -62.15
N ASP A 790 40.46 -36.44 -61.77
CA ASP A 790 39.48 -37.06 -62.71
C ASP A 790 39.21 -36.18 -63.93
N LYS A 791 39.33 -34.87 -63.79
CA LYS A 791 39.31 -33.89 -64.92
C LYS A 791 40.61 -33.79 -65.68
N GLY A 792 41.69 -34.40 -65.23
CA GLY A 792 43.01 -34.25 -65.81
C GLY A 792 43.69 -32.87 -65.47
N ASP A 793 43.11 -32.11 -64.54
CA ASP A 793 43.65 -30.80 -64.14
C ASP A 793 44.65 -30.97 -62.97
N PHE A 794 45.78 -31.49 -63.31
CA PHE A 794 46.83 -31.83 -62.37
C PHE A 794 47.46 -30.64 -61.67
N GLU A 795 47.36 -29.42 -62.24
CA GLU A 795 47.92 -28.20 -61.59
C GLU A 795 47.07 -27.81 -60.44
N ASN A 796 45.77 -27.79 -60.60
CA ASN A 796 44.85 -27.50 -59.50
C ASN A 796 44.85 -28.63 -58.49
N ALA A 797 44.98 -29.90 -58.90
CA ALA A 797 45.13 -31.07 -57.99
C ALA A 797 46.38 -30.89 -57.09
N LYS A 798 47.53 -30.55 -57.64
CA LYS A 798 48.74 -30.24 -56.85
C LYS A 798 48.49 -29.13 -55.84
N THR A 799 47.81 -28.04 -56.25
CA THR A 799 47.56 -26.90 -55.36
C THR A 799 46.72 -27.28 -54.15
N VAL A 800 45.66 -28.04 -54.30
CA VAL A 800 44.80 -28.44 -53.20
C VAL A 800 45.49 -29.52 -52.30
N TYR A 801 46.26 -30.46 -52.87
CA TYR A 801 47.00 -31.39 -52.03
C TYR A 801 48.11 -30.70 -51.24
N GLN A 802 48.77 -29.68 -51.79
CA GLN A 802 49.69 -28.87 -51.03
C GLN A 802 49.01 -28.12 -49.89
N LYS A 803 47.77 -27.66 -50.04
CA LYS A 803 46.96 -27.10 -48.93
C LYS A 803 46.68 -28.12 -47.83
N VAL A 804 46.32 -29.35 -48.17
CA VAL A 804 46.16 -30.43 -47.18
C VAL A 804 47.44 -30.63 -46.35
N ILE A 805 48.61 -30.67 -47.04
CA ILE A 805 49.91 -30.80 -46.35
C ILE A 805 50.17 -29.67 -45.39
N ASN A 806 49.82 -28.42 -45.81
CA ASN A 806 50.01 -27.22 -45.00
C ASN A 806 49.09 -27.17 -43.76
N LEU A 807 47.95 -27.91 -43.79
CA LEU A 807 47.03 -28.03 -42.64
C LEU A 807 47.60 -28.96 -41.54
N GLY A 808 48.59 -29.84 -41.89
CA GLY A 808 49.28 -30.70 -40.91
C GLY A 808 48.37 -31.76 -40.25
N THR A 809 47.34 -32.24 -40.98
CA THR A 809 46.43 -33.28 -40.51
C THR A 809 47.00 -34.69 -40.79
N ASP A 810 46.38 -35.75 -40.27
CA ASP A 810 46.78 -37.14 -40.47
C ASP A 810 46.77 -37.54 -41.95
N GLU A 811 45.95 -36.86 -42.79
CA GLU A 811 45.83 -37.05 -44.21
C GLU A 811 46.95 -36.44 -45.04
N MET A 812 47.91 -35.75 -44.42
CA MET A 812 49.04 -35.14 -45.05
C MET A 812 49.84 -36.20 -45.86
N LYS A 813 50.03 -37.41 -45.29
CA LYS A 813 50.78 -38.49 -45.95
C LYS A 813 50.13 -38.91 -47.25
N PHE A 814 48.81 -39.08 -47.26
CA PHE A 814 48.06 -39.38 -48.49
C PHE A 814 48.25 -38.26 -49.54
N ALA A 815 48.12 -37.03 -49.13
CA ALA A 815 48.29 -35.86 -50.03
C ALA A 815 49.71 -35.84 -50.64
N GLN A 816 50.76 -36.18 -49.88
CA GLN A 816 52.14 -36.32 -50.35
C GLN A 816 52.24 -37.40 -51.41
N GLU A 817 51.72 -38.60 -51.12
CA GLU A 817 51.68 -39.73 -52.06
C GLU A 817 51.00 -39.34 -53.38
N ARG A 818 49.87 -38.63 -53.33
CA ARG A 818 49.18 -38.15 -54.55
C ARG A 818 49.97 -37.12 -55.33
N LEU A 819 50.71 -36.22 -54.64
CA LEU A 819 51.57 -35.25 -55.30
C LEU A 819 52.75 -35.95 -56.01
N GLU A 820 53.37 -36.98 -55.42
CA GLU A 820 54.39 -37.77 -56.04
C GLU A 820 53.88 -38.50 -57.29
N TRP A 821 52.70 -39.12 -57.19
CA TRP A 821 52.07 -39.79 -58.34
C TRP A 821 51.77 -38.83 -59.49
N ILE A 822 51.22 -37.60 -59.19
CA ILE A 822 50.97 -36.59 -60.24
C ILE A 822 52.29 -36.18 -60.91
N LYS A 823 53.36 -35.97 -60.15
CA LYS A 823 54.68 -35.60 -60.68
C LYS A 823 55.27 -36.70 -61.63
N SER A 824 55.08 -37.96 -61.25
CA SER A 824 55.63 -39.06 -62.10
C SER A 824 54.79 -39.24 -63.40
N ASN A 825 53.44 -39.07 -63.31
CA ASN A 825 52.61 -39.16 -64.50
C ASN A 825 52.68 -37.96 -65.42
N ALA A 826 52.94 -36.73 -64.91
CA ALA A 826 53.14 -35.52 -65.71
C ALA A 826 54.52 -35.64 -66.53
N GLN A 827 55.51 -36.31 -66.00
CA GLN A 827 56.75 -36.57 -66.73
C GLN A 827 56.55 -37.61 -67.81
N THR A 828 55.65 -38.55 -67.68
CA THR A 828 55.34 -39.56 -68.68
C THR A 828 54.55 -38.95 -69.87
N GLN A 829 53.69 -37.99 -69.68
CA GLN A 829 52.94 -37.33 -70.73
C GLN A 829 53.82 -36.27 -71.54
N SER A 830 54.85 -35.68 -70.93
CA SER A 830 55.74 -34.77 -71.56
C SER A 830 56.83 -35.48 -72.40
N SER A 831 56.88 -36.81 -72.33
CA SER A 831 57.79 -37.67 -73.06
C SER A 831 57.16 -38.54 -74.17
N GLN A 832 55.84 -38.29 -74.41
CA GLN A 832 55.08 -38.74 -75.60
C GLN A 832 54.74 -37.55 -76.45
#